data_8e35a76e64d4d80fd93d5bae3a676ef8
#
_entry.id   8e35a76e64d4d80fd93d5bae3a676ef8
#
_cell.length_a   1.000
_cell.length_b   1.000
_cell.length_c   1.000
_cell.angle_alpha   90.00
_cell.angle_beta   90.00
_cell.angle_gamma   90.00
#
_symmetry.space_group_name_H-M   'P 1'
#
loop_
_entity.id
_entity.type
_entity.pdbx_description
1 polymer ?
#
loop_
_entity_poly.entity_id
_entity_poly.type
_entity_poly.pdbx_seq_one_letter_code
_entity_poly.pdbx_strand_id
1 'polypeptide(L)'
;MPEPHSSATKTAAEYAVGVDGIMLKQSFRDFVFSTNTDGSGKAASYVLAIVAMLGAFTSAWTAEIQEEDVGGLTWQFTIENGKARVYGGLLKSAIGLTSGHVEVPNSLGGCPVKIIGSYAFNAQADITSITIPDGVEEIEFYACRGCSGLKSISLPSSIRTMGNAVFTGCTNLLTGVIPDNVTSMGRDMFYNCKSMTSVKFSRNVKSLDAMTCYHCDSLTHVEIPYGVTNIGVSAFSYCGGLTSIVIPDTVDTIGNYAFNNCPNLEPFNLPSGLKVLNPIFNGCPKIRTMTVPKATAIIDGYAFVGDYDWIYVDSANDNFKSVDGVLYSKDGSTLVAWPRSIVPIVIQPGTRRIAERAFMNNTTVFALELPEGLEHIGKWAFCGCSGLSSLSLPSSMIEIGDDAFRSCSGMESATFANGIRTIGCEAFMNCTRLSELVIPSSVTLVATNSFRSCSSLESVRIESECAEIQDWAFWGCSSLRSLYLSDGVWCVGNRAFDSASLENGLVVRGTTVMGFTGSHATSLNITEGITDIESGAFNDYSFADACLPSSMRRISSRAFQYCHNLRSITIHSGLTDIAEDAFYQCPNIEKICVVEGTTTNSVPLSWTSLYPSFNKLYGQNPISALMKPSGKTSSAGKNMYVWQDYIAGTDPTSSRDVFTVRLTMNGNEPRLEWQPDLRQGDAALGRRTYVIYASSNLVDWTEISEANLDKYNFFKIAVRLVE
;
A
#
# COMPACT_ATOMS: atom_id res chain seq x y z
N MET A 1 -13.43 -3.98 -2.86
CA MET A 1 -12.61 -4.65 -1.83
C MET A 1 -11.22 -4.75 -2.40
N PRO A 2 -10.21 -4.12 -1.88
CA PRO A 2 -8.84 -4.32 -2.32
C PRO A 2 -8.19 -5.43 -1.50
N GLU A 3 -7.50 -6.33 -2.18
CA GLU A 3 -6.66 -7.36 -1.58
C GLU A 3 -5.44 -6.75 -0.88
N PRO A 4 -4.92 -7.36 0.19
CA PRO A 4 -3.82 -6.80 0.96
C PRO A 4 -2.47 -7.14 0.33
N HIS A 5 -1.68 -6.11 0.05
CA HIS A 5 -0.29 -6.22 -0.36
C HIS A 5 0.62 -6.76 0.76
N SER A 6 1.56 -7.57 0.37
CA SER A 6 2.61 -8.32 1.04
C SER A 6 3.55 -7.51 1.96
N SER A 7 3.05 -6.91 3.04
CA SER A 7 3.88 -6.39 4.15
C SER A 7 3.76 -7.19 5.45
N ALA A 8 3.00 -8.29 5.43
CA ALA A 8 2.68 -9.09 6.62
C ALA A 8 3.79 -10.03 7.11
N THR A 9 4.86 -10.23 6.34
CA THR A 9 5.91 -11.22 6.70
C THR A 9 7.03 -10.69 7.59
N LYS A 10 7.20 -9.36 7.70
CA LYS A 10 8.18 -8.78 8.64
C LYS A 10 7.62 -8.53 10.04
N THR A 11 6.32 -8.29 10.17
CA THR A 11 5.67 -8.05 11.47
C THR A 11 5.37 -9.33 12.26
N ALA A 12 5.25 -10.48 11.61
CA ALA A 12 5.00 -11.75 12.30
C ALA A 12 6.23 -12.27 13.08
N ALA A 13 7.45 -11.93 12.66
CA ALA A 13 8.67 -12.35 13.34
C ALA A 13 8.98 -11.49 14.58
N GLU A 14 8.56 -10.23 14.61
CA GLU A 14 8.72 -9.36 15.79
C GLU A 14 7.61 -9.57 16.85
N TYR A 15 6.46 -10.14 16.46
CA TYR A 15 5.38 -10.50 17.40
C TYR A 15 5.61 -11.83 18.13
N ALA A 16 6.52 -12.67 17.65
CA ALA A 16 6.75 -13.98 18.24
C ALA A 16 7.65 -14.00 19.48
N VAL A 17 8.23 -12.88 19.89
CA VAL A 17 9.22 -12.81 20.99
C VAL A 17 8.57 -12.51 22.35
N GLY A 18 7.26 -12.36 22.46
CA GLY A 18 6.59 -11.91 23.68
C GLY A 18 5.40 -12.74 24.18
N VAL A 19 5.22 -13.99 23.75
CA VAL A 19 4.07 -14.78 24.20
C VAL A 19 4.54 -15.97 25.03
N ASP A 20 4.17 -15.96 26.30
CA ASP A 20 4.45 -16.99 27.29
C ASP A 20 4.11 -18.41 26.80
N GLY A 21 5.04 -19.36 27.11
CA GLY A 21 5.02 -20.76 26.63
C GLY A 21 3.77 -21.62 26.96
N ILE A 22 2.80 -21.10 27.70
CA ILE A 22 1.57 -21.81 28.09
C ILE A 22 0.47 -21.68 27.00
N MET A 23 0.32 -20.53 26.36
CA MET A 23 -0.61 -20.39 25.23
C MET A 23 -0.12 -21.12 23.98
N LEU A 24 1.21 -21.20 23.77
CA LEU A 24 1.79 -21.96 22.66
C LEU A 24 1.50 -23.47 22.75
N LYS A 25 1.39 -24.05 23.96
CA LYS A 25 1.10 -25.49 24.11
C LYS A 25 -0.33 -25.86 23.70
N GLN A 26 -1.30 -25.00 23.89
CA GLN A 26 -2.70 -25.27 23.52
C GLN A 26 -2.94 -25.03 22.02
N SER A 27 -2.47 -23.89 21.47
CA SER A 27 -2.52 -23.60 20.03
C SER A 27 -1.66 -24.54 19.19
N PHE A 28 -0.57 -25.05 19.75
CA PHE A 28 0.29 -26.03 19.07
C PHE A 28 -0.31 -27.43 19.03
N ARG A 29 -1.07 -27.84 20.03
CA ARG A 29 -1.86 -29.08 19.98
C ARG A 29 -2.92 -29.01 18.88
N ASP A 30 -3.63 -27.89 18.76
CA ASP A 30 -4.68 -27.70 17.76
C ASP A 30 -4.10 -27.58 16.34
N PHE A 31 -2.89 -27.01 16.19
CA PHE A 31 -2.19 -26.88 14.91
C PHE A 31 -1.61 -28.22 14.43
N VAL A 32 -1.04 -29.05 15.30
CA VAL A 32 -0.47 -30.36 14.93
C VAL A 32 -1.54 -31.38 14.56
N PHE A 33 -2.77 -31.24 15.09
CA PHE A 33 -3.88 -32.11 14.72
C PHE A 33 -4.63 -31.67 13.45
N SER A 34 -4.42 -30.45 12.94
CA SER A 34 -5.06 -29.94 11.72
C SER A 34 -4.24 -30.11 10.42
N THR A 35 -2.97 -30.51 10.48
CA THR A 35 -2.08 -30.64 9.30
C THR A 35 -1.89 -32.06 8.77
N ASN A 36 -2.75 -33.00 9.11
CA ASN A 36 -2.53 -34.41 8.78
C ASN A 36 -3.26 -34.87 7.51
N THR A 37 -3.19 -34.12 6.40
CA THR A 37 -3.66 -34.57 5.09
C THR A 37 -2.89 -34.01 3.89
N ASP A 38 -1.53 -33.95 3.95
CA ASP A 38 -0.81 -33.68 2.71
C ASP A 38 0.56 -34.37 2.69
N GLY A 39 0.70 -35.34 1.78
CA GLY A 39 1.78 -36.31 1.70
C GLY A 39 3.14 -35.81 1.16
N SER A 40 3.56 -34.56 1.47
CA SER A 40 4.86 -34.05 1.02
C SER A 40 5.86 -33.93 2.17
N GLY A 41 6.96 -34.70 2.10
CA GLY A 41 8.01 -34.81 3.11
C GLY A 41 8.79 -33.53 3.47
N LYS A 42 8.31 -32.31 3.06
CA LYS A 42 8.92 -31.02 3.40
C LYS A 42 8.42 -30.45 4.74
N ALA A 43 7.27 -30.89 5.22
CA ALA A 43 6.72 -30.43 6.50
C ALA A 43 7.55 -30.95 7.69
N ALA A 44 8.15 -32.14 7.59
CA ALA A 44 8.93 -32.73 8.66
C ALA A 44 10.25 -31.97 8.95
N SER A 45 10.90 -31.39 7.94
CA SER A 45 12.15 -30.63 8.13
C SER A 45 11.93 -29.28 8.80
N TYR A 46 10.78 -28.64 8.56
CA TYR A 46 10.42 -27.36 9.21
C TYR A 46 10.02 -27.58 10.69
N VAL A 47 9.30 -28.65 10.98
CA VAL A 47 8.91 -29.01 12.34
C VAL A 47 10.14 -29.37 13.20
N LEU A 48 11.12 -30.07 12.64
CA LEU A 48 12.38 -30.39 13.34
C LEU A 48 13.26 -29.16 13.59
N ALA A 49 13.29 -28.18 12.66
CA ALA A 49 14.03 -26.94 12.87
C ALA A 49 13.35 -26.03 13.93
N ILE A 50 12.02 -25.99 13.98
CA ILE A 50 11.27 -25.25 15.00
C ILE A 50 11.40 -25.93 16.38
N VAL A 51 11.34 -27.26 16.44
CA VAL A 51 11.55 -28.02 17.68
C VAL A 51 13.00 -27.89 18.17
N ALA A 52 14.00 -27.83 17.29
CA ALA A 52 15.39 -27.59 17.66
C ALA A 52 15.64 -26.16 18.14
N MET A 53 14.98 -25.13 17.52
CA MET A 53 15.00 -23.76 18.03
C MET A 53 14.27 -23.60 19.37
N LEU A 54 13.13 -24.24 19.56
CA LEU A 54 12.43 -24.28 20.84
C LEU A 54 13.20 -24.99 21.93
N GLY A 55 13.94 -26.06 21.59
CA GLY A 55 14.83 -26.78 22.52
C GLY A 55 16.03 -25.96 22.99
N ALA A 56 16.53 -25.03 22.17
CA ALA A 56 17.60 -24.10 22.56
C ALA A 56 17.09 -22.94 23.46
N PHE A 57 15.78 -22.60 23.38
CA PHE A 57 15.14 -21.58 24.23
C PHE A 57 14.66 -22.12 25.58
N THR A 58 14.44 -23.44 25.73
CA THR A 58 13.90 -24.03 26.99
C THR A 58 14.92 -24.20 28.11
N SER A 59 16.21 -23.97 27.87
CA SER A 59 17.21 -24.01 28.94
C SER A 59 17.33 -22.73 29.81
N ALA A 60 16.59 -21.67 29.44
CA ALA A 60 16.63 -20.39 30.19
C ALA A 60 15.35 -20.09 31.02
N TRP A 61 14.28 -20.93 30.92
CA TRP A 61 13.00 -20.66 31.56
C TRP A 61 12.39 -21.88 32.23
N THR A 62 12.91 -22.26 33.40
CA THR A 62 12.30 -23.28 34.27
C THR A 62 12.17 -22.82 35.72
N ALA A 63 11.71 -21.57 35.91
CA ALA A 63 11.24 -21.26 37.26
C ALA A 63 9.88 -21.96 37.46
N GLU A 64 9.80 -22.86 38.41
CA GLU A 64 8.60 -23.62 38.75
C GLU A 64 7.56 -22.65 39.33
N ILE A 65 6.32 -22.65 38.77
CA ILE A 65 5.22 -21.88 39.33
C ILE A 65 4.81 -22.53 40.64
N GLN A 66 4.87 -21.74 41.70
CA GLN A 66 4.47 -22.13 43.08
C GLN A 66 3.11 -21.49 43.39
N GLU A 67 2.43 -22.10 44.38
CA GLU A 67 1.16 -21.54 44.91
C GLU A 67 1.26 -21.38 46.42
N GLU A 68 0.70 -20.28 46.94
CA GLU A 68 0.59 -20.01 48.38
C GLU A 68 -0.71 -19.30 48.71
N ASP A 69 -1.39 -19.74 49.77
CA ASP A 69 -2.61 -19.12 50.25
C ASP A 69 -2.30 -18.00 51.25
N VAL A 70 -2.55 -16.76 50.85
CA VAL A 70 -2.33 -15.58 51.71
C VAL A 70 -3.54 -14.65 51.63
N GLY A 71 -4.08 -14.24 52.76
CA GLY A 71 -5.18 -13.29 52.83
C GLY A 71 -6.49 -13.79 52.24
N GLY A 72 -6.69 -15.11 52.18
CA GLY A 72 -7.89 -15.75 51.59
C GLY A 72 -7.84 -15.88 50.10
N LEU A 73 -6.72 -15.58 49.46
CA LEU A 73 -6.47 -15.72 48.03
C LEU A 73 -5.31 -16.70 47.78
N THR A 74 -5.42 -17.54 46.75
CA THR A 74 -4.32 -18.38 46.28
C THR A 74 -3.48 -17.63 45.25
N TRP A 75 -2.22 -17.39 45.60
CA TRP A 75 -1.25 -16.65 44.79
C TRP A 75 -0.40 -17.62 43.98
N GLN A 76 -0.28 -17.39 42.69
CA GLN A 76 0.71 -18.05 41.83
C GLN A 76 1.92 -17.14 41.65
N PHE A 77 3.11 -17.71 41.80
CA PHE A 77 4.35 -16.95 41.73
C PHE A 77 5.53 -17.82 41.30
N THR A 78 6.61 -17.16 40.87
CA THR A 78 7.91 -17.78 40.68
C THR A 78 8.94 -17.13 41.56
N ILE A 79 9.99 -17.84 41.96
CA ILE A 79 11.12 -17.28 42.71
C ILE A 79 12.34 -17.26 41.79
N GLU A 80 12.88 -16.07 41.58
CA GLU A 80 14.08 -15.82 40.77
C GLU A 80 15.08 -14.97 41.59
N ASN A 81 16.28 -15.48 41.79
CA ASN A 81 17.33 -14.78 42.52
C ASN A 81 16.88 -14.27 43.91
N GLY A 82 16.07 -15.03 44.64
CA GLY A 82 15.57 -14.68 45.97
C GLY A 82 14.49 -13.58 45.96
N LYS A 83 13.88 -13.31 44.83
CA LYS A 83 12.76 -12.37 44.63
C LYS A 83 11.54 -13.13 44.16
N ALA A 84 10.38 -12.86 44.74
CA ALA A 84 9.11 -13.40 44.25
C ALA A 84 8.53 -12.48 43.17
N ARG A 85 8.07 -13.13 42.10
CA ARG A 85 7.34 -12.53 40.97
C ARG A 85 5.94 -13.08 40.98
N VAL A 86 4.92 -12.23 41.15
CA VAL A 86 3.52 -12.63 41.02
C VAL A 86 3.24 -12.97 39.59
N TYR A 87 2.81 -14.18 39.33
CA TYR A 87 2.58 -14.68 37.98
C TYR A 87 1.11 -14.55 37.59
N GLY A 88 0.84 -14.30 36.29
CA GLY A 88 -0.51 -14.28 35.76
C GLY A 88 -1.11 -15.64 35.76
N GLY A 89 -1.97 -15.90 36.64
CA GLY A 89 -2.74 -17.13 36.69
C GLY A 89 -3.98 -16.89 37.54
N LEU A 90 -5.02 -17.41 37.08
CA LEU A 90 -6.31 -17.47 37.70
C LEU A 90 -6.19 -17.37 39.24
N LEU A 91 -6.63 -16.25 39.78
CA LEU A 91 -7.11 -16.26 41.16
C LEU A 91 -8.25 -17.29 41.18
N LYS A 92 -7.94 -18.56 41.47
CA LYS A 92 -8.90 -19.67 41.51
C LYS A 92 -10.08 -19.40 42.46
N SER A 93 -9.99 -18.35 43.25
CA SER A 93 -10.96 -18.00 44.28
C SER A 93 -11.47 -16.56 44.21
N ALA A 94 -11.37 -15.85 43.08
CA ALA A 94 -12.15 -14.63 42.89
C ALA A 94 -13.69 -14.87 42.91
N ILE A 95 -14.09 -16.11 42.89
CA ILE A 95 -15.47 -16.54 43.19
C ILE A 95 -15.68 -16.43 44.69
N GLY A 96 -16.00 -15.17 45.16
CA GLY A 96 -16.29 -14.91 46.56
C GLY A 96 -15.53 -13.74 47.19
N LEU A 97 -14.86 -12.89 46.40
CA LEU A 97 -14.37 -11.59 46.92
C LEU A 97 -15.55 -10.74 47.37
N THR A 98 -15.87 -10.83 48.68
CA THR A 98 -16.96 -10.06 49.32
C THR A 98 -16.73 -8.55 49.28
N SER A 99 -15.50 -8.08 48.96
CA SER A 99 -15.12 -6.65 48.97
C SER A 99 -14.55 -6.15 47.62
N GLY A 100 -14.18 -6.99 46.66
CA GLY A 100 -13.51 -6.60 45.41
C GLY A 100 -12.13 -5.95 45.60
N HIS A 101 -11.60 -5.91 46.83
CA HIS A 101 -10.28 -5.38 47.16
C HIS A 101 -9.23 -6.49 47.18
N VAL A 102 -8.08 -6.24 46.53
CA VAL A 102 -6.93 -7.15 46.50
C VAL A 102 -5.74 -6.46 47.16
N GLU A 103 -5.20 -7.07 48.19
CA GLU A 103 -3.95 -6.66 48.84
C GLU A 103 -2.85 -7.67 48.45
N VAL A 104 -1.86 -7.21 47.66
CA VAL A 104 -0.73 -8.06 47.26
C VAL A 104 0.19 -8.29 48.48
N PRO A 105 0.55 -9.53 48.83
CA PRO A 105 1.38 -9.80 49.98
C PRO A 105 2.81 -9.25 49.82
N ASN A 106 3.47 -8.90 50.94
CA ASN A 106 4.84 -8.42 50.94
C ASN A 106 5.88 -9.51 50.56
N SER A 107 5.53 -10.78 50.80
CA SER A 107 6.38 -11.93 50.52
C SER A 107 5.55 -13.13 50.10
N LEU A 108 6.14 -13.98 49.23
CA LEU A 108 5.61 -15.27 48.78
C LEU A 108 6.75 -16.26 48.72
N GLY A 109 6.51 -17.50 49.17
CA GLY A 109 7.55 -18.51 49.28
C GLY A 109 8.74 -18.10 50.15
N GLY A 110 8.51 -17.27 51.16
CA GLY A 110 9.55 -16.69 52.03
C GLY A 110 10.45 -15.62 51.37
N CYS A 111 10.17 -15.25 50.11
CA CYS A 111 10.92 -14.22 49.36
C CYS A 111 10.10 -12.94 49.21
N PRO A 112 10.74 -11.73 49.26
CA PRO A 112 10.01 -10.48 49.03
C PRO A 112 9.44 -10.39 47.65
N VAL A 113 8.19 -9.93 47.51
CA VAL A 113 7.56 -9.66 46.22
C VAL A 113 8.17 -8.39 45.60
N LYS A 114 8.84 -8.55 44.46
CA LYS A 114 9.56 -7.47 43.77
C LYS A 114 8.95 -7.15 42.40
N ILE A 115 8.23 -8.08 41.80
CA ILE A 115 7.73 -7.96 40.46
C ILE A 115 6.25 -8.38 40.43
N ILE A 116 5.40 -7.52 39.85
CA ILE A 116 4.08 -7.89 39.42
C ILE A 116 4.22 -8.34 37.97
N GLY A 117 4.09 -9.63 37.75
CA GLY A 117 4.37 -10.27 36.44
C GLY A 117 3.31 -9.94 35.40
N SER A 118 3.64 -10.30 34.17
CA SER A 118 2.75 -10.10 33.03
C SER A 118 1.42 -10.83 33.24
N TYR A 119 0.31 -10.14 32.90
CA TYR A 119 -1.06 -10.65 33.07
C TYR A 119 -1.48 -11.02 34.50
N ALA A 120 -0.79 -10.58 35.55
CA ALA A 120 -1.04 -10.98 36.95
C ALA A 120 -2.52 -10.87 37.36
N PHE A 121 -3.21 -9.81 36.93
CA PHE A 121 -4.63 -9.58 37.21
C PHE A 121 -5.47 -9.47 35.93
N ASN A 122 -4.98 -9.95 34.79
CA ASN A 122 -5.63 -9.76 33.48
C ASN A 122 -7.10 -10.20 33.49
N ALA A 123 -7.99 -9.32 33.01
CA ALA A 123 -9.41 -9.55 32.83
C ALA A 123 -10.21 -9.88 34.12
N GLN A 124 -9.69 -9.51 35.30
CA GLN A 124 -10.42 -9.69 36.56
C GLN A 124 -11.43 -8.55 36.75
N ALA A 125 -12.65 -8.73 36.28
CA ALA A 125 -13.69 -7.70 36.30
C ALA A 125 -14.25 -7.42 37.71
N ASP A 126 -14.15 -8.38 38.63
CA ASP A 126 -14.66 -8.27 40.00
C ASP A 126 -13.73 -7.48 40.93
N ILE A 127 -12.49 -7.24 40.53
CA ILE A 127 -11.53 -6.44 41.31
C ILE A 127 -11.91 -4.96 41.22
N THR A 128 -12.19 -4.34 42.36
CA THR A 128 -12.53 -2.90 42.46
C THR A 128 -11.40 -2.03 42.93
N SER A 129 -10.44 -2.61 43.66
CA SER A 129 -9.21 -1.90 44.08
C SER A 129 -8.05 -2.87 44.29
N ILE A 130 -6.81 -2.39 44.06
CA ILE A 130 -5.57 -3.14 44.29
C ILE A 130 -4.63 -2.30 45.13
N THR A 131 -4.03 -2.93 46.15
CA THR A 131 -2.89 -2.35 46.89
C THR A 131 -1.62 -3.15 46.57
N ILE A 132 -0.64 -2.48 45.97
CA ILE A 132 0.71 -3.02 45.73
C ILE A 132 1.60 -2.64 46.90
N PRO A 133 2.30 -3.58 47.55
CA PRO A 133 3.11 -3.32 48.71
C PRO A 133 4.41 -2.57 48.42
N ASP A 134 4.95 -1.91 49.48
CA ASP A 134 6.28 -1.34 49.40
C ASP A 134 7.33 -2.42 49.09
N GLY A 135 8.30 -2.04 48.27
CA GLY A 135 9.37 -2.93 47.86
C GLY A 135 9.18 -3.56 46.47
N VAL A 136 7.99 -3.51 45.89
CA VAL A 136 7.78 -3.87 44.45
C VAL A 136 8.50 -2.85 43.57
N GLU A 137 9.34 -3.33 42.65
CA GLU A 137 10.21 -2.52 41.80
C GLU A 137 9.72 -2.43 40.36
N GLU A 138 8.95 -3.43 39.91
CA GLU A 138 8.53 -3.58 38.53
C GLU A 138 7.08 -4.06 38.42
N ILE A 139 6.33 -3.49 37.47
CA ILE A 139 5.04 -4.01 36.98
C ILE A 139 5.18 -4.29 35.49
N GLU A 140 5.02 -5.55 35.10
CA GLU A 140 5.23 -5.97 33.71
C GLU A 140 4.01 -5.70 32.83
N PHE A 141 4.15 -6.02 31.53
CA PHE A 141 3.13 -5.75 30.52
C PHE A 141 1.81 -6.49 30.81
N TYR A 142 0.69 -5.81 30.52
CA TYR A 142 -0.68 -6.32 30.71
C TYR A 142 -1.06 -6.74 32.14
N ALA A 143 -0.31 -6.37 33.14
CA ALA A 143 -0.51 -6.87 34.52
C ALA A 143 -1.96 -6.70 35.01
N CYS A 144 -2.61 -5.56 34.77
CA CYS A 144 -4.01 -5.28 35.13
C CYS A 144 -4.91 -5.08 33.90
N ARG A 145 -4.53 -5.60 32.72
CA ARG A 145 -5.33 -5.41 31.50
C ARG A 145 -6.75 -5.93 31.66
N GLY A 146 -7.75 -5.14 31.29
CA GLY A 146 -9.15 -5.57 31.26
C GLY A 146 -9.78 -5.74 32.64
N CYS A 147 -9.17 -5.25 33.72
CA CYS A 147 -9.80 -5.14 35.04
C CYS A 147 -10.91 -4.09 35.00
N SER A 148 -12.03 -4.40 34.36
CA SER A 148 -13.09 -3.43 34.10
C SER A 148 -13.77 -2.89 35.36
N GLY A 149 -13.76 -3.63 36.47
CA GLY A 149 -14.27 -3.20 37.76
C GLY A 149 -13.34 -2.30 38.57
N LEU A 150 -12.04 -2.24 38.19
CA LEU A 150 -11.00 -1.51 38.95
C LEU A 150 -11.27 -0.02 38.97
N LYS A 151 -11.51 0.53 40.17
CA LYS A 151 -11.76 1.97 40.42
C LYS A 151 -10.52 2.71 40.92
N SER A 152 -9.64 2.01 41.63
CA SER A 152 -8.43 2.60 42.20
C SER A 152 -7.32 1.57 42.38
N ILE A 153 -6.07 2.04 42.31
CA ILE A 153 -4.87 1.25 42.59
C ILE A 153 -3.90 2.07 43.40
N SER A 154 -3.34 1.47 44.45
CA SER A 154 -2.28 2.07 45.23
C SER A 154 -0.93 1.51 44.76
N LEU A 155 -0.08 2.39 44.23
CA LEU A 155 1.26 2.07 43.72
C LEU A 155 2.33 2.65 44.65
N PRO A 156 3.28 1.82 45.15
CA PRO A 156 4.32 2.30 46.03
C PRO A 156 5.41 3.10 45.30
N SER A 157 6.12 3.93 46.06
CA SER A 157 7.25 4.71 45.52
C SER A 157 8.47 3.87 45.12
N SER A 158 8.51 2.59 45.46
CA SER A 158 9.59 1.68 45.09
C SER A 158 9.59 1.30 43.59
N ILE A 159 8.47 1.49 42.88
CA ILE A 159 8.35 1.13 41.46
C ILE A 159 9.26 2.02 40.60
N ARG A 160 10.02 1.41 39.71
CA ARG A 160 10.96 2.04 38.79
C ARG A 160 10.59 1.86 37.31
N THR A 161 9.98 0.73 36.99
CA THR A 161 9.60 0.39 35.61
C THR A 161 8.16 -0.12 35.55
N MET A 162 7.46 0.30 34.50
CA MET A 162 6.12 -0.18 34.18
C MET A 162 6.07 -0.59 32.70
N GLY A 163 5.63 -1.82 32.42
CA GLY A 163 5.54 -2.39 31.09
C GLY A 163 4.44 -1.79 30.23
N ASN A 164 4.25 -2.35 29.06
CA ASN A 164 3.20 -1.91 28.14
C ASN A 164 1.81 -2.30 28.66
N ALA A 165 0.83 -1.40 28.44
CA ALA A 165 -0.60 -1.69 28.57
C ALA A 165 -1.02 -2.22 29.97
N VAL A 166 -0.33 -1.76 31.03
CA VAL A 166 -0.58 -2.25 32.39
C VAL A 166 -2.05 -2.08 32.79
N PHE A 167 -2.68 -0.93 32.50
CA PHE A 167 -4.07 -0.62 32.84
C PHE A 167 -5.00 -0.57 31.63
N THR A 168 -4.59 -1.11 30.50
CA THR A 168 -5.44 -1.15 29.29
C THR A 168 -6.80 -1.77 29.59
N GLY A 169 -7.89 -1.06 29.30
CA GLY A 169 -9.27 -1.56 29.45
C GLY A 169 -9.78 -1.57 30.91
N CYS A 170 -9.11 -0.87 31.84
CA CYS A 170 -9.65 -0.60 33.18
C CYS A 170 -10.71 0.50 33.09
N THR A 171 -11.87 0.18 32.51
CA THR A 171 -12.89 1.16 32.13
C THR A 171 -13.46 1.98 33.27
N ASN A 172 -13.43 1.47 34.52
CA ASN A 172 -13.93 2.14 35.73
C ASN A 172 -12.82 2.82 36.57
N LEU A 173 -11.55 2.77 36.12
CA LEU A 173 -10.45 3.43 36.83
C LEU A 173 -10.70 4.93 36.84
N LEU A 174 -10.72 5.55 38.06
CA LEU A 174 -11.08 6.96 38.25
C LEU A 174 -9.89 7.90 38.11
N THR A 175 -8.72 7.45 38.57
CA THR A 175 -7.49 8.25 38.59
C THR A 175 -6.29 7.39 38.17
N GLY A 176 -5.41 7.93 37.34
CA GLY A 176 -4.12 7.34 37.00
C GLY A 176 -2.99 8.07 37.74
N VAL A 177 -2.25 7.37 38.62
CA VAL A 177 -1.10 7.96 39.30
C VAL A 177 0.13 7.10 39.10
N ILE A 178 1.11 7.63 38.38
CA ILE A 178 2.40 6.99 38.17
C ILE A 178 3.39 7.56 39.19
N PRO A 179 3.99 6.72 40.06
CA PRO A 179 4.94 7.17 41.12
C PRO A 179 6.16 7.88 40.52
N ASP A 180 6.66 8.89 41.26
CA ASP A 180 7.76 9.75 40.77
C ASP A 180 9.09 9.00 40.52
N ASN A 181 9.28 7.81 41.12
CA ASN A 181 10.47 6.98 40.87
C ASN A 181 10.42 6.16 39.57
N VAL A 182 9.30 6.12 38.91
CA VAL A 182 9.17 5.46 37.59
C VAL A 182 9.94 6.27 36.55
N THR A 183 10.93 5.65 35.94
CA THR A 183 11.76 6.24 34.87
C THR A 183 11.44 5.74 33.49
N SER A 184 10.79 4.57 33.41
CA SER A 184 10.36 3.94 32.15
C SER A 184 8.91 3.47 32.26
N MET A 185 8.09 3.90 31.32
CA MET A 185 6.68 3.59 31.20
C MET A 185 6.38 3.16 29.77
N GLY A 186 5.75 1.99 29.60
CA GLY A 186 5.44 1.46 28.27
C GLY A 186 4.24 2.16 27.61
N ARG A 187 4.01 1.81 26.33
CA ARG A 187 2.85 2.27 25.56
C ARG A 187 1.53 1.71 26.09
N ASP A 188 0.41 2.29 25.63
CA ASP A 188 -0.96 1.84 25.92
C ASP A 188 -1.32 1.84 27.43
N MET A 189 -0.60 2.59 28.25
CA MET A 189 -0.65 2.50 29.73
C MET A 189 -2.07 2.56 30.27
N PHE A 190 -2.87 3.54 29.82
CA PHE A 190 -4.27 3.77 30.21
C PHE A 190 -5.23 3.67 29.03
N TYR A 191 -4.88 2.87 28.02
CA TYR A 191 -5.73 2.68 26.84
C TYR A 191 -7.15 2.24 27.26
N ASN A 192 -8.18 2.98 26.82
CA ASN A 192 -9.60 2.69 27.10
C ASN A 192 -9.97 2.73 28.60
N CYS A 193 -9.31 3.60 29.40
CA CYS A 193 -9.72 3.92 30.78
C CYS A 193 -10.79 5.02 30.77
N LYS A 194 -12.01 4.67 30.31
CA LYS A 194 -13.08 5.62 29.97
C LYS A 194 -13.53 6.53 31.10
N SER A 195 -13.54 6.02 32.33
CA SER A 195 -13.98 6.76 33.52
C SER A 195 -12.89 7.60 34.18
N MET A 196 -11.65 7.53 33.67
CA MET A 196 -10.51 8.23 34.27
C MET A 196 -10.65 9.74 34.05
N THR A 197 -10.79 10.49 35.15
CA THR A 197 -10.98 11.95 35.15
C THR A 197 -9.68 12.74 35.27
N SER A 198 -8.64 12.12 35.80
CA SER A 198 -7.34 12.75 35.98
C SER A 198 -6.19 11.72 35.87
N VAL A 199 -5.04 12.21 35.42
CA VAL A 199 -3.80 11.44 35.38
C VAL A 199 -2.64 12.28 35.92
N LYS A 200 -1.77 11.65 36.71
CA LYS A 200 -0.49 12.21 37.14
C LYS A 200 0.64 11.31 36.69
N PHE A 201 1.49 11.82 35.80
CA PHE A 201 2.69 11.12 35.36
C PHE A 201 3.88 11.36 36.30
N SER A 202 4.82 10.40 36.27
CA SER A 202 6.10 10.56 36.99
C SER A 202 6.91 11.74 36.42
N ARG A 203 7.56 12.51 37.29
CA ARG A 203 8.46 13.59 36.87
C ARG A 203 9.73 13.10 36.16
N ASN A 204 10.06 11.83 36.28
CA ASN A 204 11.29 11.26 35.76
C ASN A 204 11.14 10.54 34.44
N VAL A 205 9.93 10.36 33.89
CA VAL A 205 9.74 9.80 32.57
C VAL A 205 10.21 10.79 31.49
N LYS A 206 10.78 10.26 30.40
CA LYS A 206 11.26 11.06 29.27
C LYS A 206 10.31 11.00 28.08
N SER A 207 9.44 10.01 28.02
CA SER A 207 8.47 9.79 26.97
C SER A 207 7.12 9.40 27.54
N LEU A 208 6.06 9.91 26.96
CA LEU A 208 4.72 9.34 27.01
C LEU A 208 4.51 8.60 25.71
N ASP A 209 4.63 7.29 25.74
CA ASP A 209 4.65 6.47 24.55
C ASP A 209 3.29 6.41 23.84
N ALA A 210 3.22 5.69 22.71
CA ALA A 210 2.01 5.62 21.90
C ALA A 210 0.78 5.18 22.71
N MET A 211 -0.36 5.81 22.43
CA MET A 211 -1.69 5.49 22.97
C MET A 211 -1.76 5.50 24.52
N THR A 212 -0.88 6.24 25.19
CA THR A 212 -0.79 6.28 26.65
C THR A 212 -2.15 6.49 27.34
N CYS A 213 -2.99 7.41 26.85
CA CYS A 213 -4.35 7.70 27.35
C CYS A 213 -5.39 7.66 26.21
N TYR A 214 -5.23 6.73 25.23
CA TYR A 214 -6.17 6.58 24.14
C TYR A 214 -7.56 6.14 24.64
N HIS A 215 -8.63 6.85 24.21
CA HIS A 215 -10.01 6.63 24.72
C HIS A 215 -10.16 6.77 26.23
N CYS A 216 -9.51 7.77 26.84
CA CYS A 216 -9.82 8.22 28.20
C CYS A 216 -10.92 9.28 28.13
N ASP A 217 -12.15 8.85 27.86
CA ASP A 217 -13.27 9.70 27.47
C ASP A 217 -13.66 10.76 28.49
N SER A 218 -13.41 10.49 29.80
CA SER A 218 -13.74 11.39 30.93
C SER A 218 -12.55 12.26 31.38
N LEU A 219 -11.36 12.10 30.78
CA LEU A 219 -10.17 12.87 31.15
C LEU A 219 -10.37 14.34 30.78
N THR A 220 -10.25 15.26 31.77
CA THR A 220 -10.59 16.67 31.56
C THR A 220 -9.39 17.58 31.43
N HIS A 221 -8.32 17.28 32.13
CA HIS A 221 -7.09 18.09 32.17
C HIS A 221 -5.86 17.18 32.27
N VAL A 222 -4.78 17.56 31.56
CA VAL A 222 -3.49 16.87 31.62
C VAL A 222 -2.36 17.88 31.78
N GLU A 223 -1.45 17.59 32.71
CA GLU A 223 -0.18 18.28 32.84
C GLU A 223 0.96 17.33 32.48
N ILE A 224 1.69 17.63 31.41
CA ILE A 224 2.87 16.89 31.02
C ILE A 224 4.06 17.29 31.85
N PRO A 225 4.78 16.37 32.53
CA PRO A 225 5.90 16.70 33.38
C PRO A 225 7.05 17.40 32.66
N TYR A 226 7.65 18.39 33.33
CA TYR A 226 8.88 18.99 32.81
C TYR A 226 9.98 17.94 32.68
N GLY A 227 10.67 17.91 31.52
CA GLY A 227 11.70 16.93 31.21
C GLY A 227 11.21 15.78 30.29
N VAL A 228 9.89 15.68 30.02
CA VAL A 228 9.37 14.88 28.92
C VAL A 228 9.80 15.53 27.61
N THR A 229 10.35 14.74 26.69
CA THR A 229 10.82 15.18 25.36
C THR A 229 9.93 14.68 24.23
N ASN A 230 9.19 13.58 24.45
CA ASN A 230 8.37 12.94 23.44
C ASN A 230 6.96 12.64 23.93
N ILE A 231 5.96 13.01 23.13
CA ILE A 231 4.57 12.57 23.24
C ILE A 231 4.29 11.67 22.04
N GLY A 232 3.96 10.39 22.29
CA GLY A 232 3.84 9.36 21.26
C GLY A 232 2.60 9.48 20.37
N VAL A 233 2.56 8.64 19.37
CA VAL A 233 1.43 8.55 18.43
C VAL A 233 0.13 8.25 19.16
N SER A 234 -0.93 9.03 18.85
CA SER A 234 -2.28 8.88 19.45
C SER A 234 -2.31 8.90 20.98
N ALA A 235 -1.32 9.50 21.66
CA ALA A 235 -1.17 9.41 23.12
C ALA A 235 -2.42 9.84 23.90
N PHE A 236 -3.17 10.85 23.42
CA PHE A 236 -4.42 11.36 24.00
C PHE A 236 -5.56 11.37 22.98
N SER A 237 -5.52 10.49 22.00
CA SER A 237 -6.57 10.40 20.99
C SER A 237 -7.88 9.92 21.59
N TYR A 238 -9.01 10.47 21.12
CA TYR A 238 -10.37 10.15 21.61
C TYR A 238 -10.59 10.49 23.10
N CYS A 239 -9.87 11.47 23.65
CA CYS A 239 -10.17 11.99 24.99
C CYS A 239 -11.31 13.02 24.87
N GLY A 240 -12.56 12.53 24.81
CA GLY A 240 -13.74 13.37 24.58
C GLY A 240 -13.98 14.45 25.64
N GLY A 241 -13.60 14.20 26.89
CA GLY A 241 -13.70 15.12 28.00
C GLY A 241 -12.58 16.16 28.10
N LEU A 242 -11.47 15.98 27.34
CA LEU A 242 -10.26 16.80 27.50
C LEU A 242 -10.52 18.25 27.06
N THR A 243 -10.42 19.17 28.02
CA THR A 243 -10.61 20.60 27.78
C THR A 243 -9.30 21.37 27.76
N SER A 244 -8.28 20.91 28.47
CA SER A 244 -6.99 21.61 28.56
C SER A 244 -5.82 20.66 28.76
N ILE A 245 -4.67 21.05 28.20
CA ILE A 245 -3.39 20.36 28.40
C ILE A 245 -2.27 21.37 28.56
N VAL A 246 -1.33 21.09 29.45
CA VAL A 246 -0.09 21.86 29.62
C VAL A 246 1.07 21.00 29.11
N ILE A 247 1.77 21.51 28.09
CA ILE A 247 2.94 20.84 27.49
C ILE A 247 4.17 21.72 27.72
N PRO A 248 5.22 21.22 28.40
CA PRO A 248 6.42 22.00 28.64
C PRO A 248 7.28 22.15 27.37
N ASP A 249 8.11 23.20 27.33
CA ASP A 249 9.05 23.49 26.24
C ASP A 249 10.15 22.44 26.05
N THR A 250 10.28 21.49 26.98
CA THR A 250 11.19 20.34 26.83
C THR A 250 10.71 19.33 25.78
N VAL A 251 9.43 19.36 25.40
CA VAL A 251 8.87 18.48 24.38
C VAL A 251 9.30 18.96 23.00
N ASP A 252 10.05 18.14 22.29
CA ASP A 252 10.52 18.43 20.93
C ASP A 252 9.87 17.54 19.85
N THR A 253 9.11 16.53 20.28
CA THR A 253 8.39 15.59 19.40
C THR A 253 6.98 15.35 19.91
N ILE A 254 5.99 15.52 19.03
CA ILE A 254 4.59 15.13 19.24
C ILE A 254 4.20 14.23 18.05
N GLY A 255 3.83 12.99 18.34
CA GLY A 255 3.48 11.98 17.34
C GLY A 255 2.16 12.27 16.64
N ASN A 256 1.97 11.61 15.49
CA ASN A 256 0.76 11.73 14.69
C ASN A 256 -0.48 11.43 15.54
N TYR A 257 -1.53 12.23 15.33
CA TYR A 257 -2.84 12.04 15.98
C TYR A 257 -2.81 12.10 17.52
N ALA A 258 -1.79 12.72 18.10
CA ALA A 258 -1.63 12.74 19.55
C ALA A 258 -2.88 13.24 20.30
N PHE A 259 -3.63 14.20 19.73
CA PHE A 259 -4.87 14.76 20.27
C PHE A 259 -6.05 14.58 19.31
N ASN A 260 -6.02 13.56 18.45
CA ASN A 260 -7.08 13.30 17.50
C ASN A 260 -8.43 13.03 18.19
N ASN A 261 -9.53 13.58 17.63
CA ASN A 261 -10.88 13.44 18.21
C ASN A 261 -10.97 13.85 19.69
N CYS A 262 -10.43 15.03 20.03
CA CYS A 262 -10.65 15.70 21.29
C CYS A 262 -11.57 16.93 21.07
N PRO A 263 -12.89 16.75 20.98
CA PRO A 263 -13.82 17.80 20.54
C PRO A 263 -13.95 18.98 21.50
N ASN A 264 -13.58 18.78 22.75
CA ASN A 264 -13.66 19.79 23.81
C ASN A 264 -12.35 20.52 24.08
N LEU A 265 -11.23 20.10 23.44
CA LEU A 265 -9.91 20.67 23.69
C LEU A 265 -9.86 22.13 23.21
N GLU A 266 -9.57 23.03 24.17
CA GLU A 266 -9.38 24.46 23.91
C GLU A 266 -7.99 24.74 23.30
N PRO A 267 -7.82 25.84 22.56
CA PRO A 267 -6.54 26.25 22.01
C PRO A 267 -5.47 26.42 23.08
N PHE A 268 -4.27 25.93 22.80
CA PHE A 268 -3.08 26.09 23.65
C PHE A 268 -1.83 26.31 22.79
N ASN A 269 -0.74 26.77 23.40
CA ASN A 269 0.51 26.96 22.68
C ASN A 269 1.29 25.64 22.57
N LEU A 270 1.77 25.36 21.39
CA LEU A 270 2.71 24.25 21.16
C LEU A 270 4.09 24.61 21.73
N PRO A 271 4.87 23.62 22.21
CA PRO A 271 6.21 23.87 22.77
C PRO A 271 7.14 24.49 21.71
N SER A 272 7.91 25.49 22.16
CA SER A 272 8.83 26.25 21.26
C SER A 272 9.91 25.38 20.62
N GLY A 273 10.27 24.25 21.25
CA GLY A 273 11.26 23.26 20.81
C GLY A 273 10.76 22.26 19.79
N LEU A 274 9.47 22.26 19.41
CA LEU A 274 8.89 21.29 18.48
C LEU A 274 9.50 21.38 17.09
N LYS A 275 10.20 20.32 16.65
CA LYS A 275 10.97 20.30 15.40
C LYS A 275 10.13 19.91 14.17
N VAL A 276 9.18 19.00 14.37
CA VAL A 276 8.30 18.48 13.32
C VAL A 276 6.85 18.72 13.73
N LEU A 277 6.09 19.38 12.89
CA LEU A 277 4.66 19.55 13.09
C LEU A 277 3.92 18.47 12.33
N ASN A 278 3.41 17.50 13.08
CA ASN A 278 2.62 16.38 12.62
C ASN A 278 1.11 16.71 12.60
N PRO A 279 0.23 15.87 12.00
CA PRO A 279 -1.22 15.99 12.10
C PRO A 279 -1.69 15.59 13.51
N ILE A 280 -1.71 16.56 14.44
CA ILE A 280 -1.95 16.29 15.86
C ILE A 280 -3.39 16.56 16.29
N PHE A 281 -4.19 17.38 15.55
CA PHE A 281 -5.49 17.90 15.99
C PHE A 281 -6.68 17.51 15.09
N ASN A 282 -6.60 16.42 14.36
CA ASN A 282 -7.74 16.01 13.55
C ASN A 282 -8.97 15.72 14.44
N GLY A 283 -10.14 16.28 14.08
CA GLY A 283 -11.36 16.13 14.90
C GLY A 283 -11.38 16.96 16.20
N CYS A 284 -10.64 18.09 16.24
CA CYS A 284 -10.64 19.06 17.32
C CYS A 284 -11.28 20.39 16.87
N PRO A 285 -12.60 20.51 16.81
CA PRO A 285 -13.29 21.66 16.16
C PRO A 285 -13.08 22.99 16.86
N LYS A 286 -12.61 23.01 18.11
CA LYS A 286 -12.29 24.24 18.82
C LYS A 286 -10.89 24.78 18.50
N ILE A 287 -9.99 23.94 17.97
CA ILE A 287 -8.63 24.34 17.57
C ILE A 287 -8.73 24.96 16.15
N ARG A 288 -9.13 26.20 16.08
CA ARG A 288 -9.32 26.93 14.82
C ARG A 288 -8.13 27.80 14.41
N THR A 289 -7.19 27.98 15.32
CA THR A 289 -5.93 28.71 15.07
C THR A 289 -4.75 27.88 15.56
N MET A 290 -3.62 27.99 14.88
CA MET A 290 -2.39 27.32 15.26
C MET A 290 -1.21 28.25 15.07
N THR A 291 -0.27 28.21 16.02
CA THR A 291 1.03 28.89 15.88
C THR A 291 2.10 27.83 15.58
N VAL A 292 2.78 27.96 14.43
CA VAL A 292 3.95 27.15 14.09
C VAL A 292 5.12 27.58 14.99
N PRO A 293 5.68 26.68 15.81
CA PRO A 293 6.71 27.03 16.79
C PRO A 293 8.04 27.44 16.15
N LYS A 294 8.89 28.11 16.97
CA LYS A 294 10.20 28.60 16.57
C LYS A 294 11.11 27.53 15.95
N ALA A 295 11.20 26.35 16.58
CA ALA A 295 12.13 25.30 16.16
C ALA A 295 11.58 24.44 15.00
N THR A 296 10.34 24.61 14.59
CA THR A 296 9.72 23.79 13.54
C THR A 296 10.41 24.01 12.20
N ALA A 297 10.97 22.94 11.67
CA ALA A 297 11.66 22.92 10.37
C ALA A 297 10.94 22.04 9.34
N ILE A 298 10.10 21.09 9.79
CA ILE A 298 9.35 20.16 8.95
C ILE A 298 7.89 20.22 9.32
N ILE A 299 7.02 20.27 8.33
CA ILE A 299 5.56 20.22 8.48
C ILE A 299 5.05 19.06 7.63
N ASP A 300 4.36 18.11 8.28
CA ASP A 300 3.67 17.03 7.57
C ASP A 300 2.49 17.60 6.78
N GLY A 301 2.27 17.11 5.56
CA GLY A 301 1.22 17.61 4.68
C GLY A 301 -0.21 17.48 5.25
N TYR A 302 -0.44 16.60 6.23
CA TYR A 302 -1.71 16.51 6.95
C TYR A 302 -1.83 17.43 8.17
N ALA A 303 -0.76 18.13 8.57
CA ALA A 303 -0.75 18.93 9.81
C ALA A 303 -1.86 19.99 9.84
N PHE A 304 -2.23 20.53 8.68
CA PHE A 304 -3.24 21.57 8.53
C PHE A 304 -4.51 21.13 7.77
N VAL A 305 -4.69 19.82 7.57
CA VAL A 305 -5.95 19.30 7.02
C VAL A 305 -7.03 19.35 8.10
N GLY A 306 -7.78 20.45 8.15
CA GLY A 306 -8.80 20.73 9.17
C GLY A 306 -9.46 22.08 8.96
N ASP A 307 -10.31 22.49 9.93
CA ASP A 307 -11.08 23.72 9.87
C ASP A 307 -10.35 24.91 10.56
N TYR A 308 -9.11 25.15 10.16
CA TYR A 308 -8.37 26.31 10.65
C TYR A 308 -8.86 27.61 10.04
N ASP A 309 -8.94 28.65 10.90
CA ASP A 309 -9.27 30.01 10.48
C ASP A 309 -8.01 30.82 10.18
N TRP A 310 -6.93 30.56 10.92
CA TRP A 310 -5.71 31.34 10.82
C TRP A 310 -4.49 30.53 11.28
N ILE A 311 -3.39 30.62 10.54
CA ILE A 311 -2.11 30.01 10.92
C ILE A 311 -1.13 31.13 11.25
N TYR A 312 -0.65 31.13 12.48
CA TYR A 312 0.44 32.01 12.92
C TYR A 312 1.77 31.29 12.81
N VAL A 313 2.86 32.04 12.73
CA VAL A 313 4.23 31.51 12.78
C VAL A 313 5.01 32.35 13.78
N ASP A 314 5.76 31.69 14.68
CA ASP A 314 6.66 32.37 15.60
C ASP A 314 7.65 33.24 14.81
N SER A 315 7.81 34.52 15.22
CA SER A 315 8.64 35.49 14.52
C SER A 315 10.09 35.05 14.36
N ALA A 316 10.57 34.22 15.28
CA ALA A 316 11.92 33.64 15.29
C ALA A 316 12.03 32.30 14.53
N ASN A 317 10.98 31.87 13.83
CA ASN A 317 11.06 30.68 12.97
C ASN A 317 11.84 31.03 11.68
N ASP A 318 12.88 30.23 11.38
CA ASP A 318 13.76 30.47 10.23
C ASP A 318 13.27 29.81 8.93
N ASN A 319 12.27 28.92 9.00
CA ASN A 319 11.84 28.07 7.87
C ASN A 319 10.52 28.52 7.25
N PHE A 320 9.64 29.13 8.05
CA PHE A 320 8.27 29.47 7.66
C PHE A 320 7.92 30.92 8.01
N LYS A 321 6.88 31.45 7.35
CA LYS A 321 6.23 32.70 7.65
C LYS A 321 4.71 32.59 7.43
N SER A 322 3.95 33.39 8.16
CA SER A 322 2.52 33.61 7.91
C SER A 322 2.33 34.92 7.17
N VAL A 323 1.55 34.90 6.09
CA VAL A 323 1.10 36.10 5.39
C VAL A 323 -0.41 36.07 5.38
N ASP A 324 -1.05 37.02 6.04
CA ASP A 324 -2.52 37.11 6.16
C ASP A 324 -3.17 35.80 6.62
N GLY A 325 -2.50 35.06 7.54
CA GLY A 325 -2.99 33.81 8.08
C GLY A 325 -2.68 32.58 7.24
N VAL A 326 -2.13 32.73 6.05
CA VAL A 326 -1.71 31.65 5.13
C VAL A 326 -0.25 31.31 5.39
N LEU A 327 0.04 30.02 5.41
CA LEU A 327 1.40 29.51 5.70
C LEU A 327 2.24 29.40 4.43
N TYR A 328 3.40 30.02 4.47
CA TYR A 328 4.42 29.95 3.40
C TYR A 328 5.79 29.49 3.94
N SER A 329 6.64 28.99 3.04
CA SER A 329 8.08 28.93 3.30
C SER A 329 8.64 30.34 3.62
N LYS A 330 9.75 30.41 4.35
CA LYS A 330 10.32 31.70 4.80
C LYS A 330 10.63 32.65 3.64
N ASP A 331 11.12 32.12 2.53
CA ASP A 331 11.41 32.87 1.29
C ASP A 331 10.12 33.26 0.53
N GLY A 332 8.99 32.60 0.80
CA GLY A 332 7.70 32.81 0.14
C GLY A 332 7.52 32.05 -1.16
N SER A 333 8.51 31.24 -1.56
CA SER A 333 8.44 30.48 -2.83
C SER A 333 7.45 29.31 -2.80
N THR A 334 7.10 28.82 -1.60
CA THR A 334 6.20 27.69 -1.42
C THR A 334 5.00 28.09 -0.53
N LEU A 335 3.79 27.93 -1.05
CA LEU A 335 2.56 27.95 -0.25
C LEU A 335 2.42 26.58 0.42
N VAL A 336 2.45 26.56 1.76
CA VAL A 336 2.47 25.30 2.55
C VAL A 336 1.08 24.87 2.96
N ALA A 337 0.23 25.80 3.46
CA ALA A 337 -1.13 25.48 3.87
C ALA A 337 -2.05 26.71 3.76
N TRP A 338 -3.31 26.47 3.35
CA TRP A 338 -4.35 27.49 3.22
C TRP A 338 -5.51 27.21 4.18
N PRO A 339 -5.77 28.08 5.18
CA PRO A 339 -6.94 27.97 6.04
C PRO A 339 -8.26 28.12 5.28
N ARG A 340 -9.26 27.29 5.64
CA ARG A 340 -10.54 27.25 4.92
C ARG A 340 -11.38 28.54 5.01
N SER A 341 -11.24 29.30 6.09
CA SER A 341 -12.02 30.52 6.31
C SER A 341 -11.50 31.72 5.52
N ILE A 342 -10.29 31.65 4.96
CA ILE A 342 -9.70 32.76 4.23
C ILE A 342 -10.21 32.80 2.80
N VAL A 343 -11.09 33.76 2.51
CA VAL A 343 -11.64 34.06 1.19
C VAL A 343 -11.66 35.58 0.97
N PRO A 344 -11.41 36.08 -0.24
CA PRO A 344 -11.04 35.39 -1.48
C PRO A 344 -9.64 34.78 -1.39
N ILE A 345 -9.39 33.79 -2.26
CA ILE A 345 -8.07 33.16 -2.36
C ILE A 345 -7.16 34.02 -3.21
N VAL A 346 -6.15 34.61 -2.57
CA VAL A 346 -5.12 35.43 -3.23
C VAL A 346 -3.75 34.87 -2.89
N ILE A 347 -3.20 34.09 -3.82
CA ILE A 347 -1.85 33.50 -3.66
C ILE A 347 -0.81 34.60 -3.90
N GLN A 348 0.19 34.68 -3.00
CA GLN A 348 1.21 35.72 -3.08
C GLN A 348 2.03 35.64 -4.38
N PRO A 349 2.29 36.78 -5.05
CA PRO A 349 3.22 36.84 -6.18
C PRO A 349 4.60 36.28 -5.78
N GLY A 350 5.24 35.53 -6.70
CA GLY A 350 6.52 34.88 -6.46
C GLY A 350 6.40 33.46 -5.86
N THR A 351 5.17 32.97 -5.60
CA THR A 351 4.95 31.58 -5.27
C THR A 351 5.24 30.71 -6.49
N ARG A 352 6.18 29.78 -6.34
CA ARG A 352 6.60 28.85 -7.40
C ARG A 352 6.02 27.45 -7.17
N ARG A 353 5.63 27.13 -5.93
CA ARG A 353 5.13 25.81 -5.56
C ARG A 353 3.93 25.90 -4.61
N ILE A 354 2.93 25.07 -4.85
CA ILE A 354 1.87 24.76 -3.89
C ILE A 354 2.22 23.39 -3.28
N ALA A 355 2.36 23.33 -1.96
CA ALA A 355 2.80 22.12 -1.27
C ALA A 355 1.72 21.01 -1.29
N GLU A 356 2.14 19.82 -0.90
CA GLU A 356 1.28 18.68 -0.71
C GLU A 356 0.13 19.02 0.25
N ARG A 357 -1.12 18.72 -0.14
CA ARG A 357 -2.35 18.92 0.64
C ARG A 357 -2.68 20.35 1.04
N ALA A 358 -2.05 21.35 0.46
CA ALA A 358 -2.19 22.77 0.88
C ALA A 358 -3.65 23.28 0.97
N PHE A 359 -4.54 22.79 0.10
CA PHE A 359 -5.97 23.11 0.07
C PHE A 359 -6.87 21.87 0.24
N MET A 360 -6.33 20.73 0.69
CA MET A 360 -7.06 19.47 0.72
C MET A 360 -8.39 19.58 1.45
N ASN A 361 -9.47 19.08 0.81
CA ASN A 361 -10.85 19.13 1.30
C ASN A 361 -11.39 20.57 1.57
N ASN A 362 -10.78 21.58 1.00
CA ASN A 362 -11.28 22.94 1.13
C ASN A 362 -12.43 23.20 0.13
N THR A 363 -13.66 23.04 0.59
CA THR A 363 -14.87 23.20 -0.24
C THR A 363 -15.23 24.67 -0.51
N THR A 364 -14.56 25.64 0.12
CA THR A 364 -14.78 27.07 -0.07
C THR A 364 -13.95 27.66 -1.24
N VAL A 365 -13.15 26.85 -1.90
CA VAL A 365 -12.42 27.22 -3.11
C VAL A 365 -13.39 27.22 -4.28
N PHE A 366 -13.96 28.37 -4.62
CA PHE A 366 -14.89 28.52 -5.76
C PHE A 366 -14.20 29.07 -7.02
N ALA A 367 -13.29 30.01 -6.83
CA ALA A 367 -12.45 30.59 -7.87
C ALA A 367 -11.00 30.59 -7.40
N LEU A 368 -10.10 30.25 -8.29
CA LEU A 368 -8.68 30.15 -8.03
C LEU A 368 -7.89 30.86 -9.11
N GLU A 369 -7.20 31.94 -8.72
CA GLU A 369 -6.25 32.62 -9.59
C GLU A 369 -4.84 32.19 -9.20
N LEU A 370 -4.17 31.46 -10.10
CA LEU A 370 -2.80 31.00 -9.92
C LEU A 370 -1.82 32.05 -10.47
N PRO A 371 -0.80 32.46 -9.69
CA PRO A 371 0.12 33.50 -10.14
C PRO A 371 1.03 33.00 -11.27
N GLU A 372 1.40 33.90 -12.19
CA GLU A 372 2.49 33.64 -13.11
C GLU A 372 3.79 33.39 -12.32
N GLY A 373 4.58 32.40 -12.77
CA GLY A 373 5.75 31.91 -12.05
C GLY A 373 5.50 30.66 -11.17
N LEU A 374 4.20 30.24 -11.02
CA LEU A 374 3.90 28.95 -10.38
C LEU A 374 4.32 27.81 -11.30
N GLU A 375 5.17 26.93 -10.80
CA GLU A 375 5.79 25.83 -11.55
C GLU A 375 5.25 24.45 -11.18
N HIS A 376 4.90 24.26 -9.90
CA HIS A 376 4.54 22.95 -9.37
C HIS A 376 3.30 23.01 -8.47
N ILE A 377 2.36 22.10 -8.70
CA ILE A 377 1.26 21.80 -7.78
C ILE A 377 1.52 20.42 -7.17
N GLY A 378 1.62 20.37 -5.85
CA GLY A 378 1.97 19.16 -5.09
C GLY A 378 0.86 18.11 -5.05
N LYS A 379 1.23 16.94 -4.58
CA LYS A 379 0.33 15.80 -4.39
C LYS A 379 -0.85 16.17 -3.47
N TRP A 380 -2.09 15.78 -3.86
CA TRP A 380 -3.34 16.12 -3.16
C TRP A 380 -3.57 17.60 -2.88
N ALA A 381 -2.86 18.53 -3.51
CA ALA A 381 -2.90 19.94 -3.15
C ALA A 381 -4.32 20.52 -3.10
N PHE A 382 -5.18 20.19 -4.05
CA PHE A 382 -6.59 20.60 -4.13
C PHE A 382 -7.56 19.39 -4.07
N CYS A 383 -7.11 18.24 -3.58
CA CYS A 383 -7.97 17.06 -3.50
C CYS A 383 -9.22 17.36 -2.67
N GLY A 384 -10.42 17.05 -3.21
CA GLY A 384 -11.69 17.29 -2.53
C GLY A 384 -12.15 18.74 -2.51
N CYS A 385 -11.55 19.66 -3.29
CA CYS A 385 -12.03 21.03 -3.48
C CYS A 385 -13.28 21.04 -4.38
N SER A 386 -14.39 20.52 -3.87
CA SER A 386 -15.62 20.32 -4.65
C SER A 386 -16.31 21.61 -5.10
N GLY A 387 -15.94 22.76 -4.50
CA GLY A 387 -16.45 24.09 -4.91
C GLY A 387 -15.73 24.66 -6.13
N LEU A 388 -14.52 24.16 -6.48
CA LEU A 388 -13.73 24.71 -7.59
C LEU A 388 -14.43 24.46 -8.93
N SER A 389 -14.88 25.53 -9.58
CA SER A 389 -15.66 25.45 -10.81
C SER A 389 -14.82 25.54 -12.08
N SER A 390 -13.69 26.21 -12.04
CA SER A 390 -12.80 26.37 -13.18
C SER A 390 -11.34 26.43 -12.75
N LEU A 391 -10.46 25.93 -13.60
CA LEU A 391 -9.01 25.95 -13.39
C LEU A 391 -8.34 26.54 -14.64
N SER A 392 -7.50 27.57 -14.44
CA SER A 392 -6.60 28.08 -15.47
C SER A 392 -5.18 28.01 -14.95
N LEU A 393 -4.34 27.22 -15.61
CA LEU A 393 -2.95 27.04 -15.22
C LEU A 393 -2.07 28.08 -15.93
N PRO A 394 -1.11 28.70 -15.20
CA PRO A 394 -0.22 29.70 -15.79
C PRO A 394 0.77 29.07 -16.76
N SER A 395 1.36 29.90 -17.64
CA SER A 395 2.32 29.47 -18.66
C SER A 395 3.62 28.89 -18.07
N SER A 396 3.94 29.23 -16.84
CA SER A 396 5.10 28.73 -16.07
C SER A 396 4.92 27.33 -15.51
N MET A 397 3.70 26.76 -15.55
CA MET A 397 3.42 25.44 -14.97
C MET A 397 4.23 24.33 -15.65
N ILE A 398 4.89 23.48 -14.84
CA ILE A 398 5.72 22.35 -15.31
C ILE A 398 5.06 21.02 -14.99
N GLU A 399 4.51 20.89 -13.77
CA GLU A 399 4.06 19.60 -13.25
C GLU A 399 2.82 19.74 -12.37
N ILE A 400 1.86 18.85 -12.58
CA ILE A 400 0.72 18.60 -11.69
C ILE A 400 0.97 17.27 -11.00
N GLY A 401 1.04 17.29 -9.66
CA GLY A 401 1.30 16.10 -8.84
C GLY A 401 0.13 15.11 -8.81
N ASP A 402 0.41 13.93 -8.26
CA ASP A 402 -0.59 12.89 -8.07
C ASP A 402 -1.79 13.40 -7.24
N ASP A 403 -3.00 12.96 -7.60
CA ASP A 403 -4.24 13.31 -6.88
C ASP A 403 -4.48 14.82 -6.70
N ALA A 404 -3.75 15.70 -7.39
CA ALA A 404 -3.72 17.13 -7.11
C ALA A 404 -5.11 17.78 -7.12
N PHE A 405 -5.98 17.42 -8.05
CA PHE A 405 -7.37 17.90 -8.18
C PHE A 405 -8.39 16.75 -8.08
N ARG A 406 -8.00 15.63 -7.48
CA ARG A 406 -8.91 14.50 -7.30
C ARG A 406 -10.17 14.92 -6.57
N SER A 407 -11.33 14.49 -7.07
CA SER A 407 -12.66 14.79 -6.50
C SER A 407 -12.98 16.29 -6.44
N CYS A 408 -12.41 17.10 -7.32
CA CYS A 408 -12.90 18.45 -7.59
C CYS A 408 -14.19 18.35 -8.43
N SER A 409 -15.25 17.82 -7.82
CA SER A 409 -16.49 17.45 -8.52
C SER A 409 -17.27 18.63 -9.10
N GLY A 410 -16.98 19.84 -8.65
CA GLY A 410 -17.56 21.08 -9.18
C GLY A 410 -16.87 21.62 -10.44
N MET A 411 -15.68 21.07 -10.80
CA MET A 411 -14.88 21.59 -11.91
C MET A 411 -15.55 21.33 -13.27
N GLU A 412 -15.94 22.41 -13.94
CA GLU A 412 -16.58 22.39 -15.26
C GLU A 412 -15.57 22.55 -16.40
N SER A 413 -14.48 23.28 -16.15
CA SER A 413 -13.43 23.54 -17.14
C SER A 413 -12.04 23.54 -16.53
N ALA A 414 -11.06 23.05 -17.30
CA ALA A 414 -9.64 23.13 -16.97
C ALA A 414 -8.85 23.51 -18.22
N THR A 415 -8.09 24.61 -18.13
CA THR A 415 -7.24 25.10 -19.21
C THR A 415 -5.77 24.88 -18.85
N PHE A 416 -5.07 24.14 -19.71
CA PHE A 416 -3.64 23.88 -19.59
C PHE A 416 -2.85 24.77 -20.53
N ALA A 417 -1.88 25.51 -19.99
CA ALA A 417 -0.96 26.27 -20.81
C ALA A 417 0.19 25.38 -21.35
N ASN A 418 0.80 25.81 -22.44
CA ASN A 418 2.01 25.19 -22.96
C ASN A 418 3.17 25.39 -21.97
N GLY A 419 3.73 24.31 -21.46
CA GLY A 419 4.79 24.28 -20.41
C GLY A 419 4.69 23.01 -19.57
N ILE A 420 3.45 22.55 -19.32
CA ILE A 420 3.19 21.34 -18.54
C ILE A 420 3.77 20.12 -19.27
N ARG A 421 4.55 19.32 -18.56
CA ARG A 421 5.16 18.09 -19.08
C ARG A 421 4.46 16.84 -18.57
N THR A 422 4.02 16.87 -17.30
CA THR A 422 3.46 15.70 -16.62
C THR A 422 2.14 16.02 -15.94
N ILE A 423 1.14 15.17 -16.16
CA ILE A 423 -0.10 15.13 -15.40
C ILE A 423 -0.05 13.87 -14.55
N GLY A 424 -0.01 14.03 -13.23
CA GLY A 424 0.22 12.95 -12.26
C GLY A 424 -0.88 11.90 -12.20
N CYS A 425 -0.60 10.81 -11.50
CA CYS A 425 -1.56 9.73 -11.25
C CYS A 425 -2.80 10.30 -10.53
N GLU A 426 -4.00 9.91 -10.98
CA GLU A 426 -5.29 10.32 -10.38
C GLU A 426 -5.49 11.86 -10.26
N ALA A 427 -4.69 12.66 -10.97
CA ALA A 427 -4.63 14.12 -10.78
C ALA A 427 -6.00 14.82 -10.90
N PHE A 428 -6.87 14.38 -11.81
CA PHE A 428 -8.23 14.88 -12.02
C PHE A 428 -9.30 13.78 -11.85
N MET A 429 -8.96 12.69 -11.14
CA MET A 429 -9.90 11.60 -10.91
C MET A 429 -11.17 12.11 -10.22
N ASN A 430 -12.35 11.70 -10.71
CA ASN A 430 -13.68 12.12 -10.19
C ASN A 430 -13.97 13.63 -10.34
N CYS A 431 -13.39 14.34 -11.30
CA CYS A 431 -13.84 15.64 -11.72
C CYS A 431 -15.11 15.49 -12.60
N THR A 432 -16.23 15.15 -11.96
CA THR A 432 -17.43 14.62 -12.63
C THR A 432 -18.17 15.63 -13.50
N ARG A 433 -17.91 16.94 -13.36
CA ARG A 433 -18.53 18.00 -14.18
C ARG A 433 -17.64 18.52 -15.30
N LEU A 434 -16.37 18.08 -15.36
CA LEU A 434 -15.45 18.48 -16.43
C LEU A 434 -16.00 18.02 -17.78
N SER A 435 -16.22 18.97 -18.71
CA SER A 435 -16.92 18.72 -19.97
C SER A 435 -15.99 18.62 -21.18
N GLU A 436 -14.94 19.41 -21.20
CA GLU A 436 -13.98 19.47 -22.31
C GLU A 436 -12.55 19.51 -21.79
N LEU A 437 -11.64 18.93 -22.56
CA LEU A 437 -10.23 18.89 -22.20
C LEU A 437 -9.34 19.02 -23.43
N VAL A 438 -8.40 19.97 -23.38
CA VAL A 438 -7.30 20.07 -24.33
C VAL A 438 -5.99 19.83 -23.59
N ILE A 439 -5.28 18.79 -23.97
CA ILE A 439 -3.94 18.48 -23.46
C ILE A 439 -2.92 19.05 -24.46
N PRO A 440 -2.09 20.04 -24.05
CA PRO A 440 -1.24 20.77 -24.96
C PRO A 440 -0.05 19.95 -25.47
N SER A 441 0.62 20.45 -26.49
CA SER A 441 1.73 19.80 -27.18
C SER A 441 2.94 19.53 -26.29
N SER A 442 3.09 20.23 -25.19
CA SER A 442 4.20 20.08 -24.24
C SER A 442 4.09 18.86 -23.31
N VAL A 443 2.88 18.28 -23.17
CA VAL A 443 2.67 17.14 -22.26
C VAL A 443 3.29 15.87 -22.83
N THR A 444 4.18 15.23 -22.06
CA THR A 444 4.82 13.97 -22.44
C THR A 444 4.24 12.76 -21.72
N LEU A 445 3.54 12.98 -20.61
CA LEU A 445 2.94 11.92 -19.79
C LEU A 445 1.56 12.31 -19.27
N VAL A 446 0.56 11.50 -19.59
CA VAL A 446 -0.75 11.44 -18.93
C VAL A 446 -0.77 10.17 -18.10
N ALA A 447 -0.55 10.30 -16.79
CA ALA A 447 -0.31 9.16 -15.93
C ALA A 447 -1.59 8.34 -15.65
N THR A 448 -1.42 7.19 -15.00
CA THR A 448 -2.48 6.25 -14.65
C THR A 448 -3.65 6.92 -13.93
N ASN A 449 -4.89 6.62 -14.32
CA ASN A 449 -6.13 7.15 -13.74
C ASN A 449 -6.26 8.69 -13.76
N SER A 450 -5.44 9.46 -14.46
CA SER A 450 -5.37 10.93 -14.35
C SER A 450 -6.73 11.60 -14.45
N PHE A 451 -7.60 11.17 -15.39
CA PHE A 451 -8.95 11.68 -15.64
C PHE A 451 -10.02 10.62 -15.41
N ARG A 452 -9.72 9.60 -14.62
CA ARG A 452 -10.66 8.52 -14.34
C ARG A 452 -11.96 9.06 -13.74
N SER A 453 -13.10 8.56 -14.25
CA SER A 453 -14.45 8.92 -13.81
C SER A 453 -14.81 10.41 -13.97
N CYS A 454 -14.23 11.09 -14.94
CA CYS A 454 -14.73 12.40 -15.42
C CYS A 454 -15.96 12.15 -16.28
N SER A 455 -17.08 11.81 -15.64
CA SER A 455 -18.27 11.25 -16.30
C SER A 455 -18.97 12.20 -17.27
N SER A 456 -18.84 13.53 -17.10
CA SER A 456 -19.38 14.53 -18.01
C SER A 456 -18.46 14.94 -19.15
N LEU A 457 -17.24 14.37 -19.22
CA LEU A 457 -16.27 14.73 -20.24
C LEU A 457 -16.76 14.26 -21.63
N GLU A 458 -17.09 15.22 -22.51
CA GLU A 458 -17.66 14.97 -23.83
C GLU A 458 -16.60 14.96 -24.94
N SER A 459 -15.57 15.79 -24.78
CA SER A 459 -14.49 15.90 -25.76
C SER A 459 -13.11 15.97 -25.13
N VAL A 460 -12.17 15.23 -25.73
CA VAL A 460 -10.74 15.24 -25.39
C VAL A 460 -9.92 15.46 -26.64
N ARG A 461 -9.02 16.43 -26.58
CA ARG A 461 -8.06 16.71 -27.64
C ARG A 461 -6.65 16.65 -27.07
N ILE A 462 -5.84 15.72 -27.55
CA ILE A 462 -4.43 15.55 -27.15
C ILE A 462 -3.54 16.00 -28.29
N GLU A 463 -2.87 17.13 -28.10
CA GLU A 463 -2.02 17.80 -29.12
C GLU A 463 -0.56 17.50 -28.97
N SER A 464 -0.17 16.58 -28.06
CA SER A 464 1.21 16.27 -27.74
C SER A 464 2.03 15.79 -28.93
N GLU A 465 3.29 16.24 -29.01
CA GLU A 465 4.26 15.76 -29.99
C GLU A 465 4.94 14.44 -29.57
N CYS A 466 4.85 14.07 -28.27
CA CYS A 466 5.43 12.83 -27.75
C CYS A 466 4.73 12.47 -26.42
N ALA A 467 3.54 11.92 -26.47
CA ALA A 467 2.79 11.55 -25.25
C ALA A 467 2.66 10.04 -25.07
N GLU A 468 2.81 9.64 -23.80
CA GLU A 468 2.35 8.38 -23.25
C GLU A 468 1.05 8.62 -22.48
N ILE A 469 0.01 7.86 -22.82
CA ILE A 469 -1.24 7.79 -22.05
C ILE A 469 -1.22 6.45 -21.32
N GLN A 470 -1.17 6.49 -19.99
CA GLN A 470 -1.06 5.28 -19.18
C GLN A 470 -2.42 4.60 -18.92
N ASP A 471 -2.36 3.47 -18.22
CA ASP A 471 -3.52 2.62 -17.93
C ASP A 471 -4.63 3.40 -17.24
N TRP A 472 -5.88 3.15 -17.67
CA TRP A 472 -7.11 3.74 -17.10
C TRP A 472 -7.16 5.27 -17.07
N ALA A 473 -6.31 5.98 -17.81
CA ALA A 473 -6.18 7.44 -17.74
C ALA A 473 -7.53 8.17 -17.90
N PHE A 474 -8.43 7.70 -18.76
CA PHE A 474 -9.78 8.23 -19.01
C PHE A 474 -10.88 7.18 -18.75
N TRP A 475 -10.59 6.18 -17.90
CA TRP A 475 -11.56 5.15 -17.57
C TRP A 475 -12.82 5.75 -16.92
N GLY A 476 -14.00 5.33 -17.38
CA GLY A 476 -15.27 5.82 -16.82
C GLY A 476 -15.68 7.21 -17.29
N CYS A 477 -15.03 7.78 -18.32
CA CYS A 477 -15.49 9.01 -19.01
C CYS A 477 -16.68 8.67 -19.91
N SER A 478 -17.83 8.35 -19.31
CA SER A 478 -18.98 7.75 -20.02
C SER A 478 -19.65 8.68 -21.05
N SER A 479 -19.47 9.99 -20.93
CA SER A 479 -19.98 10.95 -21.90
C SER A 479 -19.04 11.23 -23.06
N LEU A 480 -17.80 10.68 -23.06
CA LEU A 480 -16.78 10.98 -24.06
C LEU A 480 -17.18 10.42 -25.43
N ARG A 481 -17.42 11.32 -26.37
CA ARG A 481 -17.86 11.02 -27.75
C ARG A 481 -16.87 11.50 -28.79
N SER A 482 -16.07 12.51 -28.47
CA SER A 482 -15.10 13.11 -29.37
C SER A 482 -13.69 12.96 -28.79
N LEU A 483 -12.84 12.23 -29.52
CA LEU A 483 -11.44 12.04 -29.14
C LEU A 483 -10.54 12.36 -30.33
N TYR A 484 -9.58 13.24 -30.13
CA TYR A 484 -8.52 13.51 -31.07
C TYR A 484 -7.16 13.17 -30.44
N LEU A 485 -6.41 12.32 -31.11
CA LEU A 485 -5.03 12.00 -30.78
C LEU A 485 -4.11 12.49 -31.88
N SER A 486 -3.14 13.33 -31.57
CA SER A 486 -2.10 13.76 -32.51
C SER A 486 -1.17 12.57 -32.84
N ASP A 487 -0.40 12.71 -33.92
CA ASP A 487 0.57 11.68 -34.34
C ASP A 487 1.68 11.43 -33.30
N GLY A 488 1.91 12.38 -32.40
CA GLY A 488 2.88 12.27 -31.30
C GLY A 488 2.46 11.34 -30.16
N VAL A 489 1.19 10.93 -30.06
CA VAL A 489 0.77 9.94 -29.05
C VAL A 489 1.28 8.56 -29.50
N TRP A 490 2.31 8.07 -28.83
CA TRP A 490 2.98 6.82 -29.20
C TRP A 490 2.52 5.60 -28.40
N CYS A 491 1.90 5.79 -27.24
CA CYS A 491 1.40 4.72 -26.39
C CYS A 491 0.05 5.09 -25.78
N VAL A 492 -0.88 4.14 -25.82
CA VAL A 492 -2.15 4.19 -25.09
C VAL A 492 -2.24 2.97 -24.20
N GLY A 493 -2.27 3.19 -22.91
CA GLY A 493 -2.29 2.16 -21.88
C GLY A 493 -3.56 1.33 -21.87
N ASN A 494 -3.51 0.22 -21.12
CA ASN A 494 -4.62 -0.71 -21.03
C ASN A 494 -5.87 -0.01 -20.47
N ARG A 495 -7.02 -0.21 -21.13
CA ARG A 495 -8.33 0.36 -20.75
C ARG A 495 -8.31 1.87 -20.51
N ALA A 496 -7.38 2.60 -21.16
CA ALA A 496 -7.23 4.03 -20.95
C ALA A 496 -8.52 4.81 -21.21
N PHE A 497 -9.34 4.39 -22.19
CA PHE A 497 -10.60 5.01 -22.56
C PHE A 497 -11.82 4.09 -22.36
N ASP A 498 -11.70 3.05 -21.53
CA ASP A 498 -12.79 2.10 -21.29
C ASP A 498 -14.01 2.82 -20.69
N SER A 499 -15.20 2.43 -21.16
CA SER A 499 -16.48 3.06 -20.88
C SER A 499 -16.73 4.41 -21.60
N ALA A 500 -15.83 4.89 -22.45
CA ALA A 500 -16.11 6.02 -23.33
C ALA A 500 -17.13 5.64 -24.42
N SER A 501 -17.96 6.62 -24.82
CA SER A 501 -19.01 6.43 -25.82
C SER A 501 -18.53 6.80 -27.24
N LEU A 502 -17.29 6.41 -27.58
CA LEU A 502 -16.70 6.67 -28.89
C LEU A 502 -17.41 5.89 -30.00
N GLU A 503 -17.41 6.42 -31.20
CA GLU A 503 -17.96 5.76 -32.37
C GLU A 503 -17.25 4.42 -32.60
N ASN A 504 -18.02 3.32 -32.74
CA ASN A 504 -17.54 1.94 -32.88
C ASN A 504 -16.64 1.44 -31.72
N GLY A 505 -16.53 2.18 -30.62
CA GLY A 505 -15.71 1.82 -29.47
C GLY A 505 -14.20 1.84 -29.71
N LEU A 506 -13.72 2.34 -30.84
CA LEU A 506 -12.31 2.35 -31.21
C LEU A 506 -11.60 3.64 -30.76
N VAL A 507 -10.44 3.50 -30.16
CA VAL A 507 -9.49 4.59 -29.91
C VAL A 507 -8.52 4.62 -31.07
N VAL A 508 -8.60 5.63 -31.93
CA VAL A 508 -7.88 5.66 -33.20
C VAL A 508 -6.94 6.86 -33.28
N ARG A 509 -5.73 6.62 -33.79
CA ARG A 509 -4.76 7.65 -34.19
C ARG A 509 -4.48 7.46 -35.69
N GLY A 510 -4.93 8.39 -36.53
CA GLY A 510 -4.82 8.24 -37.98
C GLY A 510 -5.53 6.96 -38.45
N THR A 511 -4.79 5.98 -38.99
CA THR A 511 -5.29 4.67 -39.40
C THR A 511 -4.96 3.53 -38.43
N THR A 512 -4.44 3.86 -37.23
CA THR A 512 -3.99 2.89 -36.22
C THR A 512 -4.95 2.82 -35.06
N VAL A 513 -5.41 1.62 -34.69
CA VAL A 513 -6.15 1.39 -33.45
C VAL A 513 -5.16 1.31 -32.30
N MET A 514 -5.33 2.22 -31.33
CA MET A 514 -4.52 2.34 -30.12
C MET A 514 -5.18 1.70 -28.91
N GLY A 515 -6.48 1.44 -28.93
CA GLY A 515 -7.24 0.87 -27.82
C GLY A 515 -8.73 0.70 -28.14
N PHE A 516 -9.48 0.21 -27.15
CA PHE A 516 -10.91 -0.05 -27.28
C PHE A 516 -11.67 0.38 -26.01
N THR A 517 -12.94 0.77 -26.15
CA THR A 517 -13.75 1.29 -25.03
C THR A 517 -14.90 0.36 -24.63
N GLY A 518 -15.13 -0.71 -25.40
CA GLY A 518 -16.28 -1.60 -25.25
C GLY A 518 -16.03 -2.76 -24.30
N SER A 519 -15.90 -2.54 -23.00
CA SER A 519 -15.64 -3.60 -22.01
C SER A 519 -16.68 -4.73 -21.98
N HIS A 520 -17.89 -4.50 -22.52
CA HIS A 520 -18.98 -5.47 -22.60
C HIS A 520 -19.34 -5.87 -24.03
N ALA A 521 -18.54 -5.51 -25.03
CA ALA A 521 -18.79 -5.91 -26.40
C ALA A 521 -18.66 -7.43 -26.55
N THR A 522 -19.67 -8.06 -27.15
CA THR A 522 -19.66 -9.50 -27.45
C THR A 522 -18.94 -9.82 -28.77
N SER A 523 -18.80 -8.82 -29.64
CA SER A 523 -18.08 -8.90 -30.89
C SER A 523 -17.31 -7.63 -31.18
N LEU A 524 -16.15 -7.75 -31.82
CA LEU A 524 -15.32 -6.63 -32.27
C LEU A 524 -15.46 -6.50 -33.81
N ASN A 525 -15.88 -5.33 -34.28
CA ASN A 525 -15.89 -4.99 -35.69
C ASN A 525 -15.05 -3.74 -35.93
N ILE A 526 -13.93 -3.87 -36.62
CA ILE A 526 -13.06 -2.76 -36.97
C ILE A 526 -13.48 -2.23 -38.34
N THR A 527 -13.66 -0.91 -38.44
CA THR A 527 -14.13 -0.23 -39.66
C THR A 527 -13.07 -0.21 -40.75
N GLU A 528 -13.53 -0.15 -42.01
CA GLU A 528 -12.63 0.04 -43.14
C GLU A 528 -11.84 1.35 -43.05
N GLY A 529 -10.61 1.35 -43.58
CA GLY A 529 -9.66 2.45 -43.49
C GLY A 529 -8.62 2.30 -42.36
N ILE A 530 -8.88 1.44 -41.38
CA ILE A 530 -7.89 1.07 -40.35
C ILE A 530 -6.88 0.10 -40.96
N THR A 531 -5.60 0.40 -40.79
CA THR A 531 -4.48 -0.40 -41.32
C THR A 531 -3.66 -1.12 -40.27
N ASP A 532 -3.63 -0.61 -39.04
CA ASP A 532 -2.75 -1.10 -37.97
C ASP A 532 -3.50 -1.26 -36.66
N ILE A 533 -3.10 -2.26 -35.89
CA ILE A 533 -3.49 -2.45 -34.48
C ILE A 533 -2.23 -2.37 -33.64
N GLU A 534 -2.19 -1.42 -32.68
CA GLU A 534 -1.05 -1.19 -31.83
C GLU A 534 -0.94 -2.25 -30.72
N SER A 535 0.22 -2.31 -30.09
CA SER A 535 0.50 -3.23 -29.00
C SER A 535 -0.48 -3.05 -27.84
N GLY A 536 -1.11 -4.15 -27.39
CA GLY A 536 -2.03 -4.14 -26.27
C GLY A 536 -3.40 -3.51 -26.52
N ALA A 537 -3.72 -3.08 -27.75
CA ALA A 537 -4.94 -2.33 -28.08
C ALA A 537 -6.23 -3.00 -27.60
N PHE A 538 -6.28 -4.33 -27.58
CA PHE A 538 -7.41 -5.14 -27.14
C PHE A 538 -7.05 -6.04 -25.95
N ASN A 539 -6.12 -5.63 -25.10
CA ASN A 539 -5.68 -6.43 -23.96
C ASN A 539 -6.80 -6.67 -22.94
N ASP A 540 -7.07 -7.96 -22.61
CA ASP A 540 -8.04 -8.40 -21.58
C ASP A 540 -9.52 -8.02 -21.89
N TYR A 541 -9.89 -7.95 -23.18
CA TYR A 541 -11.29 -7.79 -23.60
C TYR A 541 -12.02 -9.12 -23.80
N SER A 542 -13.35 -9.11 -23.59
CA SER A 542 -14.16 -10.35 -23.50
C SER A 542 -15.01 -10.67 -24.72
N PHE A 543 -14.78 -10.03 -25.88
CA PHE A 543 -15.52 -10.37 -27.10
C PHE A 543 -15.21 -11.80 -27.58
N ALA A 544 -16.25 -12.44 -28.12
CA ALA A 544 -16.13 -13.82 -28.65
C ALA A 544 -15.63 -13.85 -30.09
N ASP A 545 -15.93 -12.82 -30.88
CA ASP A 545 -15.61 -12.74 -32.27
C ASP A 545 -14.97 -11.41 -32.64
N ALA A 546 -13.96 -11.43 -33.50
CA ALA A 546 -13.32 -10.24 -34.04
C ALA A 546 -13.32 -10.27 -35.58
N CYS A 547 -13.79 -9.19 -36.20
CA CYS A 547 -13.75 -8.99 -37.64
C CYS A 547 -12.84 -7.80 -37.96
N LEU A 548 -11.75 -8.08 -38.68
CA LEU A 548 -10.80 -7.08 -39.15
C LEU A 548 -11.14 -6.60 -40.54
N PRO A 549 -10.90 -5.33 -40.90
CA PRO A 549 -11.22 -4.79 -42.22
C PRO A 549 -10.25 -5.27 -43.32
N SER A 550 -10.66 -5.12 -44.59
CA SER A 550 -9.81 -5.45 -45.73
C SER A 550 -8.58 -4.55 -45.86
N SER A 551 -8.65 -3.35 -45.26
CA SER A 551 -7.55 -2.39 -45.18
C SER A 551 -6.46 -2.78 -44.20
N MET A 552 -6.68 -3.76 -43.29
CA MET A 552 -5.72 -4.16 -42.24
C MET A 552 -4.40 -4.65 -42.85
N ARG A 553 -3.27 -4.16 -42.31
CA ARG A 553 -1.93 -4.50 -42.75
C ARG A 553 -1.09 -5.10 -41.62
N ARG A 554 -1.22 -4.59 -40.38
CA ARG A 554 -0.35 -4.98 -39.25
C ARG A 554 -1.13 -5.20 -37.95
N ILE A 555 -0.78 -6.27 -37.23
CA ILE A 555 -1.21 -6.53 -35.86
C ILE A 555 0.04 -6.63 -34.98
N SER A 556 0.21 -5.67 -34.07
CA SER A 556 1.41 -5.57 -33.23
C SER A 556 1.44 -6.60 -32.10
N SER A 557 2.58 -6.66 -31.40
CA SER A 557 2.81 -7.51 -30.23
C SER A 557 1.69 -7.36 -29.20
N ARG A 558 1.19 -8.49 -28.67
CA ARG A 558 0.18 -8.54 -27.59
C ARG A 558 -1.11 -7.76 -27.87
N ALA A 559 -1.42 -7.44 -29.12
CA ALA A 559 -2.59 -6.66 -29.50
C ALA A 559 -3.91 -7.21 -28.91
N PHE A 560 -4.04 -8.54 -28.84
CA PHE A 560 -5.18 -9.27 -28.28
C PHE A 560 -4.80 -10.09 -27.03
N GLN A 561 -3.83 -9.64 -26.25
CA GLN A 561 -3.39 -10.36 -25.05
C GLN A 561 -4.54 -10.57 -24.06
N TYR A 562 -4.64 -11.77 -23.46
CA TYR A 562 -5.65 -12.14 -22.45
C TYR A 562 -7.11 -12.06 -22.92
N CYS A 563 -7.39 -12.05 -24.23
CA CYS A 563 -8.75 -12.16 -24.74
C CYS A 563 -9.30 -13.60 -24.55
N HIS A 564 -9.63 -13.94 -23.29
CA HIS A 564 -9.99 -15.30 -22.90
C HIS A 564 -11.27 -15.83 -23.55
N ASN A 565 -12.18 -14.95 -23.99
CA ASN A 565 -13.44 -15.33 -24.61
C ASN A 565 -13.38 -15.36 -26.15
N LEU A 566 -12.28 -14.89 -26.76
CA LEU A 566 -12.13 -14.84 -28.20
C LEU A 566 -12.09 -16.26 -28.79
N ARG A 567 -13.11 -16.58 -29.61
CA ARG A 567 -13.28 -17.89 -30.31
C ARG A 567 -13.01 -17.81 -31.77
N SER A 568 -13.39 -16.72 -32.42
CA SER A 568 -13.15 -16.56 -33.85
C SER A 568 -12.56 -15.19 -34.18
N ILE A 569 -11.70 -15.19 -35.19
CA ILE A 569 -11.19 -13.97 -35.79
C ILE A 569 -11.29 -14.05 -37.31
N THR A 570 -11.81 -13.00 -37.92
CA THR A 570 -11.85 -12.84 -39.37
C THR A 570 -10.78 -11.87 -39.82
N ILE A 571 -9.89 -12.31 -40.70
CA ILE A 571 -8.81 -11.53 -41.27
C ILE A 571 -8.93 -11.53 -42.81
N HIS A 572 -8.35 -10.55 -43.46
CA HIS A 572 -8.31 -10.44 -44.93
C HIS A 572 -6.92 -10.70 -45.49
N SER A 573 -6.83 -11.10 -46.73
CA SER A 573 -5.57 -11.44 -47.42
C SER A 573 -4.58 -10.28 -47.55
N GLY A 574 -5.02 -9.03 -47.24
CA GLY A 574 -4.17 -7.85 -47.20
C GLY A 574 -3.29 -7.71 -45.96
N LEU A 575 -3.50 -8.54 -44.93
CA LEU A 575 -2.73 -8.53 -43.72
C LEU A 575 -1.31 -9.06 -43.98
N THR A 576 -0.29 -8.22 -43.75
CA THR A 576 1.11 -8.53 -44.15
C THR A 576 1.98 -8.85 -42.94
N ASP A 577 1.60 -8.37 -41.74
CA ASP A 577 2.42 -8.50 -40.54
C ASP A 577 1.54 -8.81 -39.32
N ILE A 578 1.85 -9.91 -38.61
CA ILE A 578 1.23 -10.25 -37.32
C ILE A 578 2.36 -10.64 -36.35
N ALA A 579 2.48 -9.94 -35.27
CA ALA A 579 3.46 -10.28 -34.26
C ALA A 579 3.21 -11.68 -33.67
N GLU A 580 4.28 -12.41 -33.34
CA GLU A 580 4.21 -13.80 -32.87
C GLU A 580 3.38 -13.94 -31.57
N ASP A 581 3.38 -12.95 -30.73
CA ASP A 581 2.66 -12.90 -29.46
C ASP A 581 1.36 -12.04 -29.52
N ALA A 582 0.90 -11.68 -30.71
CA ALA A 582 -0.30 -10.84 -30.87
C ALA A 582 -1.53 -11.38 -30.13
N PHE A 583 -1.68 -12.70 -30.02
CA PHE A 583 -2.76 -13.42 -29.35
C PHE A 583 -2.28 -14.15 -28.07
N TYR A 584 -1.33 -13.56 -27.37
CA TYR A 584 -0.77 -14.16 -26.15
C TYR A 584 -1.86 -14.41 -25.09
N GLN A 585 -1.93 -15.65 -24.57
CA GLN A 585 -2.94 -16.05 -23.55
C GLN A 585 -4.41 -15.93 -24.04
N CYS A 586 -4.67 -16.24 -25.33
CA CYS A 586 -6.01 -16.40 -25.89
C CYS A 586 -6.34 -17.89 -26.07
N PRO A 587 -6.66 -18.65 -25.00
CA PRO A 587 -6.71 -20.13 -25.04
C PRO A 587 -7.91 -20.69 -25.81
N ASN A 588 -8.94 -19.88 -26.09
CA ASN A 588 -10.21 -20.33 -26.62
C ASN A 588 -10.41 -20.02 -28.11
N ILE A 589 -9.37 -19.55 -28.81
CA ILE A 589 -9.46 -19.32 -30.25
C ILE A 589 -9.63 -20.68 -30.96
N GLU A 590 -10.82 -20.90 -31.54
CA GLU A 590 -11.20 -22.12 -32.24
C GLU A 590 -11.09 -21.95 -33.78
N LYS A 591 -11.26 -20.70 -34.26
CA LYS A 591 -11.40 -20.48 -35.70
C LYS A 591 -10.75 -19.16 -36.13
N ILE A 592 -9.94 -19.24 -37.20
CA ILE A 592 -9.48 -18.06 -37.94
C ILE A 592 -10.02 -18.16 -39.35
N CYS A 593 -10.85 -17.20 -39.74
CA CYS A 593 -11.39 -17.09 -41.06
C CYS A 593 -10.54 -16.14 -41.90
N VAL A 594 -9.98 -16.60 -43.01
CA VAL A 594 -9.31 -15.74 -43.98
C VAL A 594 -10.29 -15.45 -45.11
N VAL A 595 -10.65 -14.17 -45.26
CA VAL A 595 -11.48 -13.74 -46.38
C VAL A 595 -10.57 -13.41 -47.55
N GLU A 596 -10.65 -14.23 -48.60
CA GLU A 596 -10.00 -13.94 -49.85
C GLU A 596 -10.97 -13.09 -50.72
N GLY A 597 -10.49 -11.92 -51.15
CA GLY A 597 -11.16 -11.26 -52.28
C GLY A 597 -11.15 -12.22 -53.49
N THR A 598 -11.98 -12.02 -54.51
CA THR A 598 -12.28 -12.91 -55.66
C THR A 598 -11.07 -13.49 -56.41
N THR A 599 -9.86 -13.44 -55.91
CA THR A 599 -8.66 -14.06 -56.50
C THR A 599 -7.85 -14.82 -55.43
N THR A 600 -7.63 -16.07 -55.76
CA THR A 600 -6.91 -17.11 -55.06
C THR A 600 -5.49 -16.75 -54.60
N ASN A 601 -5.13 -17.20 -53.40
CA ASN A 601 -3.82 -17.58 -52.90
C ASN A 601 -2.85 -16.46 -52.48
N SER A 602 -3.07 -15.83 -51.34
CA SER A 602 -1.93 -15.35 -50.55
C SER A 602 -2.26 -15.29 -49.07
N VAL A 603 -2.18 -16.42 -48.40
CA VAL A 603 -1.77 -16.45 -46.97
C VAL A 603 -0.40 -15.76 -46.94
N PRO A 604 -0.15 -14.79 -46.03
CA PRO A 604 1.13 -14.12 -45.96
C PRO A 604 2.27 -15.16 -45.97
N LEU A 605 3.20 -15.03 -46.90
CA LEU A 605 4.29 -16.00 -47.11
C LEU A 605 5.17 -16.22 -45.87
N SER A 606 5.22 -15.22 -44.97
CA SER A 606 5.90 -15.29 -43.66
C SER A 606 5.35 -16.42 -42.77
N TRP A 607 4.05 -16.73 -42.83
CA TRP A 607 3.43 -17.78 -41.99
C TRP A 607 3.64 -19.18 -42.53
N THR A 608 3.54 -19.35 -43.87
CA THR A 608 3.71 -20.66 -44.51
C THR A 608 5.17 -21.06 -44.70
N SER A 609 6.09 -20.08 -44.80
CA SER A 609 7.52 -20.36 -44.92
C SER A 609 8.20 -20.68 -43.61
N LEU A 610 7.70 -20.14 -42.47
CA LEU A 610 8.20 -20.47 -41.15
C LEU A 610 7.74 -21.86 -40.66
N TYR A 611 6.61 -22.39 -41.13
CA TYR A 611 5.99 -23.59 -40.59
C TYR A 611 5.51 -24.63 -41.65
N PRO A 612 6.31 -25.08 -42.62
CA PRO A 612 5.88 -26.01 -43.63
C PRO A 612 5.44 -27.39 -43.08
N SER A 613 5.97 -27.81 -41.96
CA SER A 613 5.58 -29.06 -41.27
C SER A 613 4.28 -28.89 -40.45
N PHE A 614 3.92 -27.70 -40.03
CA PHE A 614 2.70 -27.42 -39.29
C PHE A 614 1.42 -27.60 -40.10
N ASN A 615 1.43 -27.18 -41.38
CA ASN A 615 0.30 -27.38 -42.28
C ASN A 615 -0.05 -28.86 -42.48
N LYS A 616 0.93 -29.77 -42.30
CA LYS A 616 0.73 -31.21 -42.47
C LYS A 616 0.08 -31.87 -41.25
N LEU A 617 0.27 -31.34 -40.07
CA LEU A 617 -0.19 -31.91 -38.79
C LEU A 617 -1.52 -31.33 -38.29
N TYR A 618 -1.82 -30.07 -38.58
CA TYR A 618 -2.91 -29.33 -37.93
C TYR A 618 -3.91 -28.70 -38.93
N GLY A 619 -3.79 -28.97 -40.23
CA GLY A 619 -4.70 -28.49 -41.26
C GLY A 619 -4.52 -27.00 -41.59
N GLN A 620 -5.51 -26.40 -42.27
CA GLN A 620 -5.40 -25.09 -42.93
C GLN A 620 -5.37 -23.87 -41.94
N ASN A 621 -5.21 -24.08 -40.62
CA ASN A 621 -5.27 -22.99 -39.65
C ASN A 621 -4.08 -23.01 -38.66
N PRO A 622 -2.93 -22.43 -39.06
CA PRO A 622 -1.71 -22.48 -38.26
C PRO A 622 -1.81 -21.77 -36.91
N ILE A 623 -2.62 -20.72 -36.74
CA ILE A 623 -2.71 -19.98 -35.48
C ILE A 623 -3.48 -20.78 -34.42
N SER A 624 -4.61 -21.41 -34.81
CA SER A 624 -5.36 -22.23 -33.85
C SER A 624 -4.58 -23.48 -33.42
N ALA A 625 -3.71 -23.98 -34.31
CA ALA A 625 -2.82 -25.08 -34.02
C ALA A 625 -1.68 -24.67 -33.07
N LEU A 626 -1.08 -23.49 -33.28
CA LEU A 626 -0.02 -22.94 -32.44
C LEU A 626 -0.49 -22.66 -30.99
N MET A 627 -1.75 -22.29 -30.83
CA MET A 627 -2.33 -21.95 -29.52
C MET A 627 -2.94 -23.16 -28.80
N LYS A 628 -2.95 -24.35 -29.37
CA LYS A 628 -3.41 -25.56 -28.69
C LYS A 628 -2.37 -26.03 -27.66
N PRO A 629 -2.81 -26.56 -26.51
CA PRO A 629 -1.92 -27.29 -25.62
C PRO A 629 -1.34 -28.50 -26.36
N SER A 630 -0.05 -28.67 -26.33
CA SER A 630 0.65 -29.81 -27.00
C SER A 630 0.42 -31.15 -26.30
N GLY A 631 -0.31 -31.19 -25.20
CA GLY A 631 -0.49 -32.37 -24.34
C GLY A 631 0.73 -32.70 -23.50
N LYS A 632 1.78 -31.89 -23.58
CA LYS A 632 2.99 -32.02 -22.75
C LYS A 632 2.89 -31.17 -21.48
N THR A 633 3.40 -31.69 -20.38
CA THR A 633 3.49 -30.94 -19.12
C THR A 633 4.92 -30.44 -18.93
N SER A 634 5.07 -29.15 -18.61
CA SER A 634 6.34 -28.62 -18.14
C SER A 634 6.72 -29.24 -16.80
N SER A 635 7.99 -29.14 -16.39
CA SER A 635 8.46 -29.57 -15.06
C SER A 635 7.70 -28.92 -13.89
N ALA A 636 6.93 -27.85 -14.15
CA ALA A 636 6.03 -27.17 -13.21
C ALA A 636 4.57 -27.64 -13.29
N GLY A 637 4.26 -28.73 -14.03
CA GLY A 637 2.92 -29.30 -14.17
C GLY A 637 1.97 -28.52 -15.09
N LYS A 638 2.46 -27.53 -15.86
CA LYS A 638 1.66 -26.77 -16.84
C LYS A 638 1.80 -27.37 -18.23
N ASN A 639 0.68 -27.47 -18.97
CA ASN A 639 0.72 -27.88 -20.36
C ASN A 639 1.50 -26.86 -21.20
N MET A 640 2.42 -27.38 -22.02
CA MET A 640 3.10 -26.54 -23.01
C MET A 640 2.19 -26.33 -24.23
N TYR A 641 2.29 -25.15 -24.83
CA TYR A 641 1.63 -24.88 -26.13
C TYR A 641 2.51 -25.40 -27.29
N VAL A 642 1.87 -25.72 -28.39
CA VAL A 642 2.56 -26.23 -29.58
C VAL A 642 3.65 -25.28 -30.09
N TRP A 643 3.42 -23.97 -30.04
CA TRP A 643 4.43 -22.98 -30.41
C TRP A 643 5.64 -22.95 -29.44
N GLN A 644 5.45 -23.26 -28.16
CA GLN A 644 6.54 -23.34 -27.20
C GLN A 644 7.44 -24.55 -27.51
N ASP A 645 6.81 -25.68 -27.91
CA ASP A 645 7.56 -26.85 -28.35
C ASP A 645 8.38 -26.53 -29.60
N TYR A 646 7.79 -25.79 -30.54
CA TYR A 646 8.49 -25.41 -31.78
C TYR A 646 9.70 -24.50 -31.50
N ILE A 647 9.53 -23.43 -30.68
CA ILE A 647 10.64 -22.53 -30.29
C ILE A 647 11.69 -23.30 -29.52
N ALA A 648 11.30 -24.20 -28.64
CA ALA A 648 12.22 -25.04 -27.87
C ALA A 648 12.90 -26.14 -28.69
N GLY A 649 12.47 -26.36 -29.96
CA GLY A 649 13.00 -27.43 -30.82
C GLY A 649 12.51 -28.80 -30.43
N THR A 650 11.42 -28.90 -29.69
CA THR A 650 10.79 -30.18 -29.31
C THR A 650 9.69 -30.56 -30.29
N ASP A 651 9.42 -31.87 -30.44
CA ASP A 651 8.32 -32.34 -31.26
C ASP A 651 6.99 -32.21 -30.50
N PRO A 652 6.03 -31.36 -30.98
CA PRO A 652 4.77 -31.17 -30.28
C PRO A 652 3.88 -32.42 -30.28
N THR A 653 4.19 -33.43 -31.08
CA THR A 653 3.47 -34.70 -31.15
C THR A 653 4.06 -35.78 -30.26
N SER A 654 5.25 -35.58 -29.72
CA SER A 654 5.96 -36.52 -28.82
C SER A 654 5.76 -36.18 -27.35
N SER A 655 5.14 -37.08 -26.59
CA SER A 655 5.00 -36.96 -25.15
C SER A 655 6.32 -37.09 -24.37
N ARG A 656 7.40 -37.52 -25.06
CA ARG A 656 8.73 -37.73 -24.47
C ARG A 656 9.66 -36.56 -24.65
N ASP A 657 9.34 -35.66 -25.55
CA ASP A 657 10.18 -34.55 -25.99
C ASP A 657 9.77 -33.27 -25.29
N VAL A 658 10.21 -33.11 -24.05
CA VAL A 658 9.90 -31.96 -23.22
C VAL A 658 11.15 -31.09 -23.09
N PHE A 659 11.03 -29.80 -23.42
CA PHE A 659 12.08 -28.83 -23.15
C PHE A 659 12.15 -28.52 -21.66
N THR A 660 13.22 -28.98 -21.00
CA THR A 660 13.49 -28.74 -19.59
C THR A 660 14.86 -28.12 -19.42
N VAL A 661 14.94 -27.10 -18.58
CA VAL A 661 16.21 -26.54 -18.12
C VAL A 661 16.27 -26.79 -16.62
N ARG A 662 17.32 -27.44 -16.17
CA ARG A 662 17.55 -27.72 -14.77
C ARG A 662 18.88 -27.12 -14.35
N LEU A 663 18.87 -26.38 -13.24
CA LEU A 663 20.10 -25.98 -12.58
C LEU A 663 20.53 -27.13 -11.66
N THR A 664 21.70 -27.71 -11.93
CA THR A 664 22.31 -28.74 -11.08
C THR A 664 23.58 -28.20 -10.45
N MET A 665 23.93 -28.75 -9.28
CA MET A 665 25.19 -28.44 -8.61
C MET A 665 26.15 -29.59 -8.82
N ASN A 666 27.29 -29.31 -9.44
CA ASN A 666 28.38 -30.28 -9.53
C ASN A 666 29.49 -29.84 -8.56
N GLY A 667 29.43 -30.36 -7.33
CA GLY A 667 30.19 -29.82 -6.21
C GLY A 667 29.63 -28.44 -5.82
N ASN A 668 30.47 -27.39 -5.82
CA ASN A 668 30.09 -26.02 -5.55
C ASN A 668 29.82 -25.19 -6.83
N GLU A 669 29.89 -25.80 -8.02
CA GLU A 669 29.70 -25.11 -9.28
C GLU A 669 28.26 -25.33 -9.83
N PRO A 670 27.49 -24.27 -10.11
CA PRO A 670 26.20 -24.40 -10.75
C PRO A 670 26.35 -24.71 -12.24
N ARG A 671 25.57 -25.66 -12.74
CA ARG A 671 25.53 -26.06 -14.14
C ARG A 671 24.09 -26.10 -14.65
N LEU A 672 23.87 -25.58 -15.85
CA LEU A 672 22.58 -25.71 -16.54
C LEU A 672 22.57 -26.98 -17.37
N GLU A 673 21.58 -27.82 -17.10
CA GLU A 673 21.29 -29.02 -17.90
C GLU A 673 20.03 -28.80 -18.73
N TRP A 674 20.11 -29.17 -20.00
CA TRP A 674 19.07 -28.99 -20.98
C TRP A 674 18.46 -30.34 -21.37
N GLN A 675 17.16 -30.39 -21.49
CA GLN A 675 16.47 -31.49 -22.15
C GLN A 675 15.44 -30.92 -23.13
N PRO A 676 15.48 -31.28 -24.42
CA PRO A 676 16.45 -32.17 -25.10
C PRO A 676 17.88 -31.58 -25.08
N ASP A 677 18.90 -32.43 -25.21
CA ASP A 677 20.30 -31.98 -25.20
C ASP A 677 20.61 -31.21 -26.50
N LEU A 678 20.52 -29.90 -26.41
CA LEU A 678 20.70 -28.97 -27.52
C LEU A 678 22.16 -28.80 -27.97
N ARG A 679 23.10 -29.46 -27.27
CA ARG A 679 24.55 -29.41 -27.57
C ARG A 679 24.98 -30.45 -28.60
N GLN A 680 24.15 -31.44 -28.89
CA GLN A 680 24.49 -32.52 -29.83
C GLN A 680 23.89 -32.30 -31.24
N GLY A 681 24.27 -31.21 -31.89
CA GLY A 681 24.39 -31.08 -33.34
C GLY A 681 23.21 -31.57 -34.22
N ASP A 682 21.98 -31.33 -33.79
CA ASP A 682 20.82 -31.61 -34.66
C ASP A 682 20.71 -30.50 -35.70
N ALA A 683 20.77 -30.84 -36.96
CA ALA A 683 20.76 -29.90 -38.09
C ALA A 683 19.47 -29.02 -38.11
N ALA A 684 18.38 -29.48 -37.48
CA ALA A 684 17.15 -28.72 -37.29
C ALA A 684 17.29 -27.58 -36.27
N LEU A 685 18.29 -27.62 -35.39
CA LEU A 685 18.57 -26.64 -34.32
C LEU A 685 19.59 -25.58 -34.73
N GLY A 686 20.28 -25.75 -35.85
CA GLY A 686 21.38 -24.87 -36.30
C GLY A 686 21.04 -23.40 -36.54
N ARG A 687 19.77 -23.01 -36.42
CA ARG A 687 19.28 -21.64 -36.58
C ARG A 687 18.81 -20.97 -35.27
N ARG A 688 19.16 -21.53 -34.11
CA ARG A 688 18.70 -21.03 -32.83
C ARG A 688 19.87 -20.70 -31.91
N THR A 689 19.84 -19.55 -31.33
CA THR A 689 20.78 -19.14 -30.31
C THR A 689 20.06 -19.00 -28.98
N TYR A 690 20.59 -19.63 -27.94
CA TYR A 690 20.09 -19.51 -26.58
C TYR A 690 20.92 -18.48 -25.86
N VAL A 691 20.23 -17.49 -25.27
CA VAL A 691 20.87 -16.40 -24.54
C VAL A 691 20.48 -16.51 -23.09
N ILE A 692 21.48 -16.58 -22.21
CA ILE A 692 21.28 -16.64 -20.78
C ILE A 692 21.37 -15.22 -20.23
N TYR A 693 20.36 -14.81 -19.50
CA TYR A 693 20.38 -13.56 -18.76
C TYR A 693 20.43 -13.89 -17.27
N ALA A 694 21.24 -13.16 -16.53
CA ALA A 694 21.36 -13.29 -15.09
C ALA A 694 21.12 -11.96 -14.37
N SER A 695 20.62 -12.03 -13.15
CA SER A 695 20.40 -10.88 -12.29
C SER A 695 20.69 -11.22 -10.84
N SER A 696 21.21 -10.28 -10.09
CA SER A 696 21.40 -10.35 -8.65
C SER A 696 20.19 -9.80 -7.84
N ASN A 697 19.30 -9.06 -8.49
CA ASN A 697 18.22 -8.30 -7.84
C ASN A 697 16.84 -8.42 -8.51
N LEU A 698 16.67 -9.26 -9.53
CA LEU A 698 15.47 -9.43 -10.37
C LEU A 698 15.06 -8.20 -11.21
N VAL A 699 15.85 -7.15 -11.21
CA VAL A 699 15.54 -5.90 -11.94
C VAL A 699 16.48 -5.75 -13.15
N ASP A 700 17.78 -5.83 -12.91
CA ASP A 700 18.80 -5.62 -13.94
C ASP A 700 19.26 -6.98 -14.51
N TRP A 701 18.96 -7.22 -15.78
CA TRP A 701 19.28 -8.48 -16.44
C TRP A 701 20.39 -8.29 -17.46
N THR A 702 21.47 -9.03 -17.30
CA THR A 702 22.61 -9.02 -18.22
C THR A 702 22.78 -10.36 -18.92
N GLU A 703 23.15 -10.32 -20.20
CA GLU A 703 23.51 -11.49 -20.96
C GLU A 703 24.86 -12.03 -20.47
N ILE A 704 24.92 -13.32 -20.14
CA ILE A 704 26.12 -13.98 -19.63
C ILE A 704 26.40 -15.28 -20.35
N SER A 705 27.63 -15.76 -20.26
CA SER A 705 28.01 -17.14 -20.65
C SER A 705 27.83 -18.10 -19.47
N GLU A 706 27.69 -19.39 -19.78
CA GLU A 706 27.61 -20.47 -18.77
C GLU A 706 28.74 -20.41 -17.71
N ALA A 707 29.91 -19.90 -18.09
CA ALA A 707 31.10 -19.81 -17.21
C ALA A 707 30.96 -18.81 -16.03
N ASN A 708 29.89 -18.01 -15.99
CA ASN A 708 29.68 -16.98 -14.97
C ASN A 708 28.40 -17.18 -14.14
N LEU A 709 27.83 -18.40 -14.13
CA LEU A 709 26.58 -18.70 -13.42
C LEU A 709 26.67 -18.51 -11.89
N ASP A 710 27.86 -18.74 -11.32
CA ASP A 710 28.14 -18.63 -9.88
C ASP A 710 28.00 -17.23 -9.29
N LYS A 711 27.95 -16.20 -10.15
CA LYS A 711 27.93 -14.78 -9.74
C LYS A 711 26.53 -14.19 -9.55
N TYR A 712 25.47 -14.94 -9.90
CA TYR A 712 24.11 -14.41 -9.93
C TYR A 712 23.12 -15.33 -9.22
N ASN A 713 22.07 -14.72 -8.67
CA ASN A 713 21.04 -15.42 -7.92
C ASN A 713 19.82 -15.81 -8.78
N PHE A 714 19.63 -15.17 -9.95
CA PHE A 714 18.45 -15.35 -10.79
C PHE A 714 18.86 -15.51 -12.26
N PHE A 715 18.16 -16.37 -12.98
CA PHE A 715 18.41 -16.66 -14.38
C PHE A 715 17.14 -16.68 -15.19
N LYS A 716 17.20 -16.21 -16.42
CA LYS A 716 16.20 -16.43 -17.46
C LYS A 716 16.89 -16.80 -18.77
N ILE A 717 16.22 -17.56 -19.58
CA ILE A 717 16.74 -18.00 -20.87
C ILE A 717 15.81 -17.48 -21.95
N ALA A 718 16.39 -16.84 -22.96
CA ALA A 718 15.71 -16.44 -24.15
C ALA A 718 16.24 -17.27 -25.33
N VAL A 719 15.33 -17.68 -26.21
CA VAL A 719 15.65 -18.36 -27.47
C VAL A 719 15.59 -17.32 -28.57
N ARG A 720 16.67 -17.17 -29.33
CA ARG A 720 16.69 -16.36 -30.55
C ARG A 720 16.74 -17.29 -31.78
N LEU A 721 15.91 -17.00 -32.73
CA LEU A 721 16.07 -17.57 -34.07
C LEU A 721 17.21 -16.79 -34.75
N VAL A 722 18.20 -17.52 -35.29
CA VAL A 722 19.24 -16.92 -36.12
C VAL A 722 18.66 -16.84 -37.52
N GLU A 723 18.58 -15.61 -38.09
CA GLU A 723 18.11 -15.37 -39.46
C GLU A 723 18.97 -16.08 -40.53
#